data_3e0a6c2bf5361f46cc7122015214bc3e
#
_entry.id   3e0a6c2bf5361f46cc7122015214bc3e
#
_cell.length_a   1.000
_cell.length_b   1.000
_cell.length_c   1.000
_cell.angle_alpha   90.00
_cell.angle_beta   90.00
_cell.angle_gamma   90.00
#
_symmetry.space_group_name_H-M   'P 1'
#
loop_
_entity.id
_entity.type
_entity.pdbx_description
1 polymer ?
#
loop_
_entity_poly.entity_id
_entity_poly.type
_entity_poly.pdbx_seq_one_letter_code
_entity_poly.pdbx_strand_id
1 'polypeptide(L)'
;MLANNNLKICHTLAWRDFKFHKAKNLLLAFAVVLITGLYAFTFLLGSSVENAFLLNYEYRYGSTSHILYHGLTAHQADKLAQHPNVKSTVRISALGQLSDEMMGVRSVKLAVTDQNYAESILSVPTTGRLPEKPEEIALDEFTMDSLGVLHELGAPVSIQWTDSKGEQHNTDFTLCGWWASPTNFTEACAWVTAECAAGLLPGYPDTASVTMGVDLHQPKELEQQAQQIMADQGVNQVAYTTNLAYNEARMEMASKQATPFYIPALVVLLCGFLMIYSIIHVAMDQDTHFFAGLKTLGMTPRQIRWVLLEKAALLSIFGLLPGWLMGFGIHYLVTPRIVTGMEQNPAIYFLSWEPFALAAISTFGTVLLAYFLPAARTGGMMPTQMLRDLDKHMPKGRGRSNTGQVSIFRLALRSLRRNKGRTILSLLSLLFSLLLLCSTWIRYTSYDEGLYLNEMSPWDYTIEDGSAATIVQRYNPNNRAITDQIVNDLRERSEVLEVSVLKSKEVELTASDELRQRIVDFYNEPYDETMTRRESQAAYPDWCAGLDRLEQTGNYYGIVIALEDAYLRYVLDNYPATSGDFDAEQFATGQYVVAGGAYAEGVSSPAAGETVELGGEQLPVLASVMGDTSFLSGSNSSESIFHLIYFVPLSLFDRLFPDEGIRQLAVNIDHSGQEEFEHYLSKYKQGLNRGINVWMRSDYQEAFQNARLNECLPRLIVGIVLMIIGLLNFANMLVTKTMVRKKEFAVYQSLGMTNRQLQWLLLTEGLLHAALLTVILLPVTFLVTWFGMPVVFSQLNTWCMTYHYALAPLWLALPLMLLLAVAVPLMCCRFIEKGSITERLRIVE
;
A
#
# COMPACT_ATOMS: atom_id res chain seq x y z
N MET A 1 29.08 -28.04 48.16
CA MET A 1 29.77 -27.09 47.23
C MET A 1 28.84 -25.90 46.97
N LEU A 2 29.20 -24.75 47.49
CA LEU A 2 28.49 -23.50 47.18
C LEU A 2 28.56 -23.27 45.67
N ALA A 3 27.42 -23.06 45.02
CA ALA A 3 27.35 -22.78 43.59
C ALA A 3 28.04 -21.43 43.37
N ASN A 4 29.25 -21.44 42.79
CA ASN A 4 29.98 -20.23 42.43
C ASN A 4 29.31 -19.58 41.21
N ASN A 5 28.36 -18.69 41.43
CA ASN A 5 27.65 -17.92 40.41
C ASN A 5 28.45 -16.69 39.99
N ASN A 6 29.71 -16.82 39.62
CA ASN A 6 30.50 -15.68 39.18
C ASN A 6 30.18 -15.30 37.73
N LEU A 7 29.13 -14.52 37.56
CA LEU A 7 28.66 -14.02 36.27
C LEU A 7 29.70 -13.15 35.55
N LYS A 8 30.60 -12.49 36.33
CA LYS A 8 31.68 -11.65 35.77
C LYS A 8 32.68 -12.48 34.96
N ILE A 9 32.94 -13.73 35.38
CA ILE A 9 33.80 -14.66 34.63
C ILE A 9 33.11 -15.10 33.33
N CYS A 10 31.80 -15.39 33.37
CA CYS A 10 31.01 -15.73 32.20
C CYS A 10 31.03 -14.61 31.14
N HIS A 11 30.85 -13.35 31.58
CA HIS A 11 30.94 -12.17 30.71
C HIS A 11 32.34 -12.03 30.08
N THR A 12 33.40 -12.12 30.86
CA THR A 12 34.78 -12.06 30.34
C THR A 12 35.06 -13.14 29.33
N LEU A 13 34.57 -14.36 29.59
CA LEU A 13 34.72 -15.51 28.70
C LEU A 13 33.95 -15.32 27.38
N ALA A 14 32.69 -14.88 27.44
CA ALA A 14 31.86 -14.58 26.27
C ALA A 14 32.53 -13.52 25.36
N TRP A 15 33.04 -12.44 25.96
CA TRP A 15 33.70 -11.36 25.23
C TRP A 15 35.04 -11.79 24.60
N ARG A 16 35.86 -12.57 25.31
CA ARG A 16 37.13 -13.11 24.77
C ARG A 16 36.90 -14.10 23.65
N ASP A 17 35.93 -14.99 23.81
CA ASP A 17 35.56 -15.97 22.77
C ASP A 17 34.97 -15.27 21.55
N PHE A 18 34.16 -14.21 21.75
CA PHE A 18 33.66 -13.38 20.67
C PHE A 18 34.80 -12.73 19.86
N LYS A 19 35.83 -12.21 20.52
CA LYS A 19 36.99 -11.61 19.86
C LYS A 19 37.91 -12.65 19.18
N PHE A 20 38.00 -13.85 19.71
CA PHE A 20 38.90 -14.89 19.17
C PHE A 20 38.38 -15.47 17.85
N HIS A 21 37.09 -15.71 17.72
CA HIS A 21 36.48 -16.32 16.55
C HIS A 21 35.97 -15.29 15.53
N LYS A 22 36.79 -14.32 15.11
CA LYS A 22 36.38 -13.17 14.26
C LYS A 22 35.64 -13.55 12.99
N ALA A 23 36.17 -14.50 12.19
CA ALA A 23 35.56 -14.87 10.91
C ALA A 23 34.18 -15.50 11.06
N LYS A 24 33.98 -16.35 12.06
CA LYS A 24 32.70 -16.97 12.40
C LYS A 24 31.66 -15.94 12.87
N ASN A 25 32.09 -15.05 13.78
CA ASN A 25 31.23 -14.04 14.33
C ASN A 25 30.91 -12.95 13.31
N LEU A 26 31.79 -12.66 12.37
CA LEU A 26 31.52 -11.76 11.23
C LEU A 26 30.41 -12.32 10.32
N LEU A 27 30.45 -13.62 10.01
CA LEU A 27 29.39 -14.28 9.21
C LEU A 27 28.04 -14.25 9.94
N LEU A 28 28.05 -14.53 11.25
CA LEU A 28 26.84 -14.44 12.08
C LEU A 28 26.33 -13.01 12.17
N ALA A 29 27.21 -12.03 12.39
CA ALA A 29 26.84 -10.61 12.43
C ALA A 29 26.25 -10.16 11.10
N PHE A 30 26.83 -10.57 9.97
CA PHE A 30 26.27 -10.28 8.64
C PHE A 30 24.86 -10.86 8.47
N ALA A 31 24.63 -12.11 8.91
CA ALA A 31 23.32 -12.71 8.91
C ALA A 31 22.31 -11.92 9.78
N VAL A 32 22.75 -11.49 10.97
CA VAL A 32 21.91 -10.68 11.87
C VAL A 32 21.61 -9.32 11.23
N VAL A 33 22.57 -8.66 10.59
CA VAL A 33 22.35 -7.39 9.86
C VAL A 33 21.30 -7.54 8.78
N LEU A 34 21.40 -8.58 7.94
CA LEU A 34 20.40 -8.84 6.89
C LEU A 34 18.99 -9.05 7.45
N ILE A 35 18.88 -9.85 8.51
CA ILE A 35 17.60 -10.15 9.14
C ILE A 35 17.02 -8.92 9.82
N THR A 36 17.83 -8.16 10.55
CA THR A 36 17.43 -6.90 11.20
C THR A 36 16.97 -5.88 10.17
N GLY A 37 17.71 -5.76 9.05
CA GLY A 37 17.35 -4.85 7.96
C GLY A 37 16.01 -5.21 7.29
N LEU A 38 15.76 -6.51 7.09
CA LEU A 38 14.48 -6.97 6.57
C LEU A 38 13.32 -6.69 7.54
N TYR A 39 13.51 -6.92 8.84
CA TYR A 39 12.50 -6.57 9.84
C TYR A 39 12.23 -5.06 9.87
N ALA A 40 13.30 -4.24 9.92
CA ALA A 40 13.17 -2.80 9.93
C ALA A 40 12.45 -2.30 8.67
N PHE A 41 12.84 -2.79 7.47
CA PHE A 41 12.16 -2.45 6.22
C PHE A 41 10.68 -2.84 6.23
N THR A 42 10.36 -4.09 6.64
CA THR A 42 8.99 -4.60 6.62
C THR A 42 8.07 -3.84 7.57
N PHE A 43 8.56 -3.54 8.79
CA PHE A 43 7.77 -2.80 9.78
C PHE A 43 7.64 -1.31 9.44
N LEU A 44 8.71 -0.68 8.94
CA LEU A 44 8.65 0.71 8.45
C LEU A 44 7.69 0.85 7.27
N LEU A 45 7.72 -0.09 6.33
CA LEU A 45 6.83 -0.08 5.18
C LEU A 45 5.37 -0.24 5.62
N GLY A 46 5.06 -1.24 6.47
CA GLY A 46 3.70 -1.45 6.97
C GLY A 46 3.16 -0.23 7.71
N SER A 47 3.96 0.36 8.59
CA SER A 47 3.61 1.59 9.31
C SER A 47 3.41 2.78 8.36
N SER A 48 4.23 2.91 7.32
CA SER A 48 4.08 4.01 6.35
C SER A 48 2.83 3.87 5.49
N VAL A 49 2.47 2.65 5.09
CA VAL A 49 1.22 2.39 4.36
C VAL A 49 0.00 2.69 5.23
N GLU A 50 0.00 2.25 6.50
CA GLU A 50 -1.08 2.54 7.45
C GLU A 50 -1.26 4.05 7.65
N ASN A 51 -0.17 4.78 7.89
CA ASN A 51 -0.21 6.23 8.06
C ASN A 51 -0.59 6.97 6.77
N ALA A 52 -0.19 6.48 5.60
CA ALA A 52 -0.59 7.07 4.31
C ALA A 52 -2.11 6.97 4.09
N PHE A 53 -2.72 5.84 4.47
CA PHE A 53 -4.17 5.68 4.45
C PHE A 53 -4.87 6.66 5.39
N LEU A 54 -4.38 6.82 6.61
CA LEU A 54 -4.95 7.76 7.58
C LEU A 54 -4.79 9.21 7.11
N LEU A 55 -3.61 9.54 6.56
CA LEU A 55 -3.35 10.85 5.99
C LEU A 55 -4.29 11.20 4.84
N ASN A 56 -4.65 10.21 4.01
CA ASN A 56 -5.63 10.44 2.94
C ASN A 56 -7.01 10.84 3.50
N TYR A 57 -7.42 10.27 4.62
CA TYR A 57 -8.65 10.73 5.28
C TYR A 57 -8.50 12.15 5.85
N GLU A 58 -7.33 12.52 6.39
CA GLU A 58 -7.05 13.90 6.82
C GLU A 58 -7.09 14.87 5.63
N TYR A 59 -6.50 14.50 4.49
CA TYR A 59 -6.58 15.30 3.26
C TYR A 59 -8.04 15.45 2.77
N ARG A 60 -8.83 14.39 2.80
CA ARG A 60 -10.25 14.44 2.43
C ARG A 60 -11.08 15.25 3.42
N TYR A 61 -10.73 15.21 4.69
CA TYR A 61 -11.35 16.04 5.74
C TYR A 61 -10.91 17.50 5.65
N GLY A 62 -9.74 17.77 5.07
CA GLY A 62 -9.18 19.10 4.90
C GLY A 62 -8.57 19.70 6.17
N SER A 63 -8.30 18.89 7.20
CA SER A 63 -7.65 19.35 8.42
C SER A 63 -7.02 18.20 9.21
N THR A 64 -5.93 18.49 9.91
CA THR A 64 -5.31 17.57 10.87
C THR A 64 -5.97 17.64 12.25
N SER A 65 -6.84 18.62 12.52
CA SER A 65 -7.59 18.74 13.79
C SER A 65 -8.60 17.61 13.95
N HIS A 66 -8.89 17.21 15.19
CA HIS A 66 -9.82 16.14 15.49
C HIS A 66 -11.28 16.52 15.20
N ILE A 67 -11.65 17.78 15.51
CA ILE A 67 -12.99 18.34 15.31
C ILE A 67 -12.87 19.73 14.72
N LEU A 68 -13.71 20.07 13.74
CA LEU A 68 -13.89 21.41 13.21
C LEU A 68 -15.28 21.92 13.58
N TYR A 69 -15.35 23.04 14.30
CA TYR A 69 -16.57 23.78 14.55
C TYR A 69 -16.69 24.92 13.55
N HIS A 70 -17.82 25.09 12.91
CA HIS A 70 -18.04 26.05 11.85
C HIS A 70 -19.05 27.13 12.27
N GLY A 71 -18.88 28.37 11.79
CA GLY A 71 -19.86 29.42 12.01
C GLY A 71 -19.95 29.95 13.44
N LEU A 72 -18.84 29.84 14.20
CA LEU A 72 -18.74 30.35 15.56
C LEU A 72 -18.62 31.87 15.59
N THR A 73 -19.14 32.49 16.66
CA THR A 73 -18.69 33.83 17.08
C THR A 73 -17.36 33.72 17.83
N ALA A 74 -16.56 34.77 17.89
CA ALA A 74 -15.31 34.79 18.65
C ALA A 74 -15.50 34.36 20.12
N HIS A 75 -16.61 34.81 20.75
CA HIS A 75 -16.94 34.46 22.14
C HIS A 75 -17.29 32.95 22.31
N GLN A 76 -17.99 32.34 21.35
CA GLN A 76 -18.27 30.89 21.38
C GLN A 76 -16.99 30.09 21.22
N ALA A 77 -16.10 30.50 20.30
CA ALA A 77 -14.80 29.85 20.14
C ALA A 77 -13.96 29.90 21.41
N ASP A 78 -13.91 31.04 22.11
CA ASP A 78 -13.20 31.17 23.37
C ASP A 78 -13.78 30.29 24.49
N LYS A 79 -15.10 30.09 24.52
CA LYS A 79 -15.74 29.18 25.48
C LYS A 79 -15.37 27.72 25.19
N LEU A 80 -15.50 27.28 23.95
CA LEU A 80 -15.16 25.89 23.57
C LEU A 80 -13.69 25.56 23.83
N ALA A 81 -12.78 26.54 23.61
CA ALA A 81 -11.36 26.37 23.86
C ALA A 81 -10.99 26.13 25.32
N GLN A 82 -11.84 26.56 26.28
CA GLN A 82 -11.60 26.39 27.71
C GLN A 82 -12.03 25.03 28.28
N HIS A 83 -12.61 24.16 27.46
CA HIS A 83 -13.07 22.85 27.94
C HIS A 83 -11.90 21.92 28.32
N PRO A 84 -12.00 21.17 29.44
CA PRO A 84 -10.88 20.35 29.94
C PRO A 84 -10.38 19.25 28.97
N ASN A 85 -11.21 18.75 28.09
CA ASN A 85 -10.86 17.72 27.11
C ASN A 85 -10.05 18.30 25.93
N VAL A 86 -10.08 19.63 25.75
CA VAL A 86 -9.40 20.32 24.65
C VAL A 86 -7.92 20.46 24.99
N LYS A 87 -7.08 19.95 24.12
CA LYS A 87 -5.61 20.00 24.22
C LYS A 87 -5.05 21.27 23.59
N SER A 88 -5.51 21.59 22.37
CA SER A 88 -5.11 22.75 21.59
C SER A 88 -6.24 23.18 20.66
N THR A 89 -6.23 24.44 20.27
CA THR A 89 -7.16 24.98 19.29
C THR A 89 -6.42 25.82 18.27
N VAL A 90 -6.90 25.76 17.03
CA VAL A 90 -6.50 26.62 15.92
C VAL A 90 -7.74 27.26 15.33
N ARG A 91 -7.66 28.49 14.81
CA ARG A 91 -8.84 29.20 14.31
C ARG A 91 -8.57 30.12 13.14
N ILE A 92 -9.56 30.29 12.28
CA ILE A 92 -9.60 31.34 11.27
C ILE A 92 -10.82 32.20 11.47
N SER A 93 -10.70 33.44 10.93
CA SER A 93 -11.82 34.38 10.84
C SER A 93 -12.12 34.63 9.37
N ALA A 94 -13.23 34.06 8.86
CA ALA A 94 -13.68 34.24 7.48
C ALA A 94 -14.43 35.56 7.35
N LEU A 95 -14.03 36.39 6.35
CA LEU A 95 -14.68 37.63 6.00
C LEU A 95 -15.87 37.40 5.08
N GLY A 96 -15.71 36.47 4.13
CA GLY A 96 -16.70 36.13 3.12
C GLY A 96 -16.19 35.03 2.19
N GLN A 97 -16.86 34.84 1.09
CA GLN A 97 -16.60 33.82 0.10
C GLN A 97 -16.36 34.45 -1.27
N LEU A 98 -15.36 33.96 -2.01
CA LEU A 98 -15.16 34.37 -3.39
C LEU A 98 -16.39 33.97 -4.22
N SER A 99 -16.87 34.89 -5.05
CA SER A 99 -18.09 34.78 -5.85
C SER A 99 -17.83 34.74 -7.35
N ASP A 100 -16.61 34.38 -7.75
CA ASP A 100 -16.27 34.30 -9.17
C ASP A 100 -16.91 33.04 -9.80
N GLU A 101 -17.58 33.21 -10.93
CA GLU A 101 -18.22 32.12 -11.70
C GLU A 101 -17.19 31.07 -12.15
N MET A 102 -15.93 31.44 -12.28
CA MET A 102 -14.85 30.54 -12.66
C MET A 102 -14.45 29.54 -11.55
N MET A 103 -14.85 29.76 -10.30
CA MET A 103 -14.60 28.84 -9.17
C MET A 103 -15.45 27.58 -9.22
N GLY A 104 -16.50 27.57 -10.03
CA GLY A 104 -17.44 26.44 -10.13
C GLY A 104 -18.11 26.15 -8.78
N VAL A 105 -18.06 24.91 -8.33
CA VAL A 105 -18.67 24.47 -7.06
C VAL A 105 -17.71 24.65 -5.86
N ARG A 106 -16.45 25.01 -6.11
CA ARG A 106 -15.46 25.17 -5.07
C ARG A 106 -15.70 26.44 -4.25
N SER A 107 -15.83 26.28 -2.95
CA SER A 107 -15.96 27.40 -2.02
C SER A 107 -14.56 27.89 -1.59
N VAL A 108 -14.25 29.13 -1.93
CA VAL A 108 -12.98 29.76 -1.50
C VAL A 108 -13.32 30.86 -0.48
N LYS A 109 -12.90 30.70 0.77
CA LYS A 109 -13.14 31.64 1.85
C LYS A 109 -12.02 32.67 1.90
N LEU A 110 -12.39 33.98 1.84
CA LEU A 110 -11.45 35.06 2.15
C LEU A 110 -11.32 35.13 3.68
N ALA A 111 -10.13 34.87 4.21
CA ALA A 111 -9.99 34.69 5.66
C ALA A 111 -8.62 35.15 6.20
N VAL A 112 -8.65 35.47 7.47
CA VAL A 112 -7.44 35.76 8.26
C VAL A 112 -7.02 34.50 8.99
N THR A 113 -5.75 34.13 8.86
CA THR A 113 -5.17 32.93 9.49
C THR A 113 -3.92 33.25 10.28
N ASP A 114 -3.58 32.35 11.19
CA ASP A 114 -2.22 32.22 11.72
C ASP A 114 -1.52 31.00 11.09
N GLN A 115 -0.23 30.91 11.31
CA GLN A 115 0.57 29.83 10.75
C GLN A 115 0.09 28.45 11.22
N ASN A 116 -0.31 28.32 12.49
CA ASN A 116 -0.74 27.05 13.06
C ASN A 116 -2.02 26.53 12.39
N TYR A 117 -2.98 27.42 12.10
CA TYR A 117 -4.18 27.00 11.38
C TYR A 117 -3.87 26.65 9.92
N ALA A 118 -3.07 27.49 9.23
CA ALA A 118 -2.67 27.21 7.86
C ALA A 118 -1.96 25.84 7.74
N GLU A 119 -1.11 25.49 8.73
CA GLU A 119 -0.48 24.17 8.83
C GLU A 119 -1.52 23.07 9.07
N SER A 120 -2.50 23.29 9.93
CA SER A 120 -3.52 22.30 10.28
C SER A 120 -4.44 21.95 9.12
N ILE A 121 -4.64 22.87 8.18
CA ILE A 121 -5.44 22.63 6.94
C ILE A 121 -4.56 22.49 5.69
N LEU A 122 -3.25 22.25 5.84
CA LEU A 122 -2.33 21.99 4.75
C LEU A 122 -2.28 23.10 3.69
N SER A 123 -2.49 24.35 4.12
CA SER A 123 -2.62 25.54 3.26
C SER A 123 -1.55 26.59 3.56
N VAL A 124 -0.33 26.13 3.87
CA VAL A 124 0.84 27.00 4.03
C VAL A 124 1.50 27.22 2.68
N PRO A 125 1.84 28.46 2.30
CA PRO A 125 2.57 28.70 1.06
C PRO A 125 3.87 27.90 0.97
N THR A 126 4.00 27.12 -0.10
CA THR A 126 5.23 26.41 -0.46
C THR A 126 6.18 27.31 -1.25
N THR A 127 5.63 28.32 -1.90
CA THR A 127 6.38 29.38 -2.59
C THR A 127 5.95 30.74 -2.04
N GLY A 128 6.90 31.57 -1.66
CA GLY A 128 6.61 32.83 -1.01
C GLY A 128 6.33 32.67 0.49
N ARG A 129 5.36 33.41 1.03
CA ARG A 129 5.01 33.46 2.47
C ARG A 129 3.55 33.81 2.70
N LEU A 130 3.07 33.68 3.92
CA LEU A 130 1.78 34.26 4.34
C LEU A 130 1.78 35.79 4.25
N PRO A 131 0.62 36.45 4.05
CA PRO A 131 0.50 37.89 3.96
C PRO A 131 0.97 38.59 5.22
N GLU A 132 1.75 39.65 5.07
CA GLU A 132 2.21 40.55 6.15
C GLU A 132 1.68 41.96 6.00
N LYS A 133 1.26 42.36 4.78
CA LYS A 133 0.75 43.70 4.46
C LYS A 133 -0.71 43.64 4.04
N PRO A 134 -1.50 44.70 4.27
CA PRO A 134 -2.92 44.73 3.96
C PRO A 134 -3.28 44.48 2.48
N GLU A 135 -2.37 44.86 1.58
CA GLU A 135 -2.51 44.66 0.13
C GLU A 135 -2.06 43.30 -0.39
N GLU A 136 -1.60 42.40 0.49
CA GLU A 136 -1.07 41.10 0.12
C GLU A 136 -2.12 40.01 0.26
N ILE A 137 -2.07 39.01 -0.65
CA ILE A 137 -2.89 37.80 -0.61
C ILE A 137 -2.03 36.58 -0.90
N ALA A 138 -2.38 35.43 -0.27
CA ALA A 138 -1.81 34.14 -0.64
C ALA A 138 -2.95 33.19 -1.03
N LEU A 139 -2.75 32.40 -2.09
CA LEU A 139 -3.75 31.56 -2.74
C LEU A 139 -3.20 30.16 -2.99
N ASP A 140 -4.06 29.19 -3.16
CA ASP A 140 -3.68 27.91 -3.75
C ASP A 140 -3.61 27.99 -5.28
N GLU A 141 -2.82 27.09 -5.91
CA GLU A 141 -2.59 27.06 -7.36
C GLU A 141 -3.90 26.96 -8.15
N PHE A 142 -4.86 26.14 -7.68
CA PHE A 142 -6.14 25.97 -8.35
C PHE A 142 -6.96 27.29 -8.36
N THR A 143 -6.98 28.00 -7.25
CA THR A 143 -7.65 29.31 -7.16
C THR A 143 -6.96 30.34 -8.08
N MET A 144 -5.63 30.35 -8.12
CA MET A 144 -4.87 31.21 -9.03
C MET A 144 -5.20 30.92 -10.50
N ASP A 145 -5.23 29.64 -10.88
CA ASP A 145 -5.57 29.21 -12.23
C ASP A 145 -6.99 29.59 -12.61
N SER A 146 -7.95 29.43 -11.69
CA SER A 146 -9.33 29.83 -11.91
C SER A 146 -9.48 31.34 -12.11
N LEU A 147 -8.75 32.14 -11.35
CA LEU A 147 -8.74 33.61 -11.46
C LEU A 147 -7.87 34.15 -12.61
N GLY A 148 -7.09 33.29 -13.26
CA GLY A 148 -6.17 33.76 -14.33
C GLY A 148 -4.92 34.47 -13.80
N VAL A 149 -4.52 34.23 -12.56
CA VAL A 149 -3.37 34.83 -11.92
C VAL A 149 -2.10 34.10 -12.32
N LEU A 150 -1.07 34.87 -12.72
CA LEU A 150 0.25 34.30 -13.02
C LEU A 150 0.91 33.75 -11.77
N HIS A 151 1.61 32.59 -11.88
CA HIS A 151 2.38 31.97 -10.82
C HIS A 151 3.72 32.72 -10.59
N GLU A 152 3.64 34.03 -10.33
CA GLU A 152 4.78 34.90 -10.07
C GLU A 152 4.51 35.74 -8.82
N LEU A 153 5.48 35.81 -7.89
CA LEU A 153 5.37 36.69 -6.71
C LEU A 153 5.28 38.15 -7.14
N GLY A 154 4.30 38.86 -6.59
CA GLY A 154 4.01 40.22 -6.95
C GLY A 154 2.99 40.39 -8.09
N ALA A 155 2.44 39.31 -8.60
CA ALA A 155 1.35 39.38 -9.61
C ALA A 155 0.11 40.08 -9.03
N PRO A 156 -0.60 40.91 -9.82
CA PRO A 156 -1.85 41.54 -9.38
C PRO A 156 -2.97 40.49 -9.34
N VAL A 157 -3.79 40.54 -8.30
CA VAL A 157 -4.92 39.64 -8.06
C VAL A 157 -6.15 40.50 -7.78
N SER A 158 -7.15 40.44 -8.64
CA SER A 158 -8.47 41.07 -8.42
C SER A 158 -9.48 39.98 -8.06
N ILE A 159 -10.13 40.10 -6.91
CA ILE A 159 -11.13 39.12 -6.48
C ILE A 159 -12.48 39.79 -6.26
N GLN A 160 -13.53 39.09 -6.66
CA GLN A 160 -14.91 39.39 -6.28
C GLN A 160 -15.30 38.44 -5.13
N TRP A 161 -15.86 39.00 -4.08
CA TRP A 161 -16.26 38.20 -2.91
C TRP A 161 -17.54 38.77 -2.29
N THR A 162 -18.27 37.88 -1.62
CA THR A 162 -19.54 38.19 -0.96
C THR A 162 -19.34 38.01 0.54
N ASP A 163 -19.75 39.04 1.32
CA ASP A 163 -19.65 38.99 2.77
C ASP A 163 -20.80 38.16 3.40
N SER A 164 -20.78 38.01 4.72
CA SER A 164 -21.78 37.26 5.49
C SER A 164 -23.21 37.90 5.42
N LYS A 165 -23.33 39.15 4.92
CA LYS A 165 -24.60 39.83 4.72
C LYS A 165 -25.15 39.71 3.29
N GLY A 166 -24.35 39.11 2.38
CA GLY A 166 -24.69 39.00 0.97
C GLY A 166 -24.31 40.24 0.14
N GLU A 167 -23.50 41.15 0.69
CA GLU A 167 -22.97 42.28 -0.06
C GLU A 167 -21.77 41.88 -0.90
N GLN A 168 -21.76 42.25 -2.18
CA GLN A 168 -20.62 41.97 -3.10
C GLN A 168 -19.60 43.05 -3.02
N HIS A 169 -18.33 42.64 -2.94
CA HIS A 169 -17.16 43.48 -2.88
C HIS A 169 -16.18 43.12 -4.00
N ASN A 170 -15.43 44.06 -4.48
CA ASN A 170 -14.32 43.85 -5.40
C ASN A 170 -13.07 44.45 -4.78
N THR A 171 -12.00 43.67 -4.70
CA THR A 171 -10.77 44.06 -4.00
C THR A 171 -9.54 43.62 -4.78
N ASP A 172 -8.58 44.51 -4.91
CA ASP A 172 -7.30 44.25 -5.61
C ASP A 172 -6.21 43.98 -4.58
N PHE A 173 -5.44 42.93 -4.85
CA PHE A 173 -4.33 42.49 -4.03
C PHE A 173 -3.06 42.23 -4.86
N THR A 174 -1.98 41.96 -4.14
CA THR A 174 -0.70 41.52 -4.70
C THR A 174 -0.39 40.14 -4.16
N LEU A 175 -0.08 39.16 -5.02
CA LEU A 175 0.25 37.82 -4.66
C LEU A 175 1.57 37.75 -3.89
N CYS A 176 1.55 37.24 -2.64
CA CYS A 176 2.75 37.10 -1.79
C CYS A 176 3.19 35.65 -1.56
N GLY A 177 2.34 34.68 -1.89
CA GLY A 177 2.66 33.27 -1.79
C GLY A 177 1.58 32.37 -2.33
N TRP A 178 1.95 31.11 -2.62
CA TRP A 178 1.00 30.10 -3.05
C TRP A 178 1.45 28.68 -2.67
N TRP A 179 0.50 27.73 -2.71
CA TRP A 179 0.72 26.31 -2.44
C TRP A 179 -0.09 25.43 -3.40
N ALA A 180 0.39 24.20 -3.62
CA ALA A 180 -0.36 23.17 -4.33
C ALA A 180 -1.48 22.66 -3.42
N SER A 181 -2.72 22.89 -3.82
CA SER A 181 -3.88 22.34 -3.12
C SER A 181 -4.09 20.89 -3.54
N PRO A 182 -4.35 19.96 -2.60
CA PRO A 182 -4.80 18.64 -2.97
C PRO A 182 -6.10 18.76 -3.79
N THR A 183 -6.19 18.02 -4.88
CA THR A 183 -7.31 18.08 -5.85
C THR A 183 -8.69 17.78 -5.25
N ASN A 184 -8.75 17.28 -4.02
CA ASN A 184 -9.95 16.79 -3.35
C ASN A 184 -10.59 17.80 -2.38
N PHE A 185 -10.05 19.01 -2.21
CA PHE A 185 -10.65 20.00 -1.32
C PHE A 185 -11.79 20.77 -2.00
N THR A 186 -13.01 20.59 -1.48
CA THR A 186 -14.16 21.42 -1.85
C THR A 186 -14.10 22.82 -1.27
N GLU A 187 -13.40 22.98 -0.17
CA GLU A 187 -13.20 24.26 0.49
C GLU A 187 -11.73 24.66 0.39
N ALA A 188 -11.48 25.91 0.04
CA ALA A 188 -10.16 26.52 0.05
C ALA A 188 -10.20 27.86 0.79
N CYS A 189 -9.01 28.39 1.07
CA CYS A 189 -8.87 29.68 1.71
C CYS A 189 -7.98 30.60 0.89
N ALA A 190 -8.35 31.84 0.83
CA ALA A 190 -7.54 32.96 0.38
C ALA A 190 -7.07 33.73 1.61
N TRP A 191 -5.76 33.74 1.87
CA TRP A 191 -5.22 34.32 3.10
C TRP A 191 -4.97 35.81 2.96
N VAL A 192 -5.47 36.59 3.92
CA VAL A 192 -5.21 38.04 4.06
C VAL A 192 -4.82 38.39 5.50
N THR A 193 -4.35 39.60 5.73
CA THR A 193 -3.95 40.06 7.07
C THR A 193 -5.18 40.53 7.89
N ALA A 194 -5.03 40.52 9.21
CA ALA A 194 -6.05 41.08 10.11
C ALA A 194 -6.26 42.61 9.89
N GLU A 195 -5.23 43.31 9.48
CA GLU A 195 -5.30 44.76 9.15
C GLU A 195 -6.15 44.99 7.90
N CYS A 196 -5.94 44.17 6.84
CA CYS A 196 -6.79 44.14 5.66
C CYS A 196 -8.25 43.87 6.05
N ALA A 197 -8.50 42.82 6.85
CA ALA A 197 -9.82 42.44 7.28
C ALA A 197 -10.57 43.55 8.03
N ALA A 198 -9.88 44.25 8.92
CA ALA A 198 -10.43 45.42 9.63
C ALA A 198 -10.80 46.59 8.70
N GLY A 199 -10.08 46.74 7.59
CA GLY A 199 -10.39 47.73 6.55
C GLY A 199 -11.56 47.34 5.66
N LEU A 200 -11.74 46.02 5.38
CA LEU A 200 -12.77 45.51 4.50
C LEU A 200 -14.12 45.25 5.20
N LEU A 201 -14.08 44.77 6.43
CA LEU A 201 -15.28 44.34 7.17
C LEU A 201 -15.50 45.20 8.42
N PRO A 202 -16.49 46.13 8.40
CA PRO A 202 -16.81 46.98 9.55
C PRO A 202 -17.20 46.13 10.77
N GLY A 203 -16.51 46.34 11.89
CA GLY A 203 -16.74 45.56 13.13
C GLY A 203 -15.95 44.28 13.28
N TYR A 204 -14.98 44.04 12.42
CA TYR A 204 -14.03 42.92 12.59
C TYR A 204 -13.28 43.06 13.95
N PRO A 205 -13.05 41.99 14.75
CA PRO A 205 -13.32 40.57 14.43
C PRO A 205 -14.71 40.05 14.81
N ASP A 206 -15.54 40.80 15.49
CA ASP A 206 -16.82 40.35 16.05
C ASP A 206 -17.88 39.99 14.97
N THR A 207 -17.75 40.53 13.78
CA THR A 207 -18.63 40.24 12.64
C THR A 207 -18.18 39.13 11.73
N ALA A 208 -16.93 38.65 11.91
CA ALA A 208 -16.40 37.56 11.13
C ALA A 208 -16.90 36.19 11.61
N SER A 209 -17.12 35.28 10.69
CA SER A 209 -17.43 33.88 10.99
C SER A 209 -16.16 33.12 11.36
N VAL A 210 -16.13 32.54 12.57
CA VAL A 210 -14.96 31.76 13.03
C VAL A 210 -15.15 30.28 12.76
N THR A 211 -14.17 29.66 12.10
CA THR A 211 -14.00 28.21 12.10
C THR A 211 -12.87 27.85 13.05
N MET A 212 -13.10 26.88 13.92
CA MET A 212 -12.16 26.48 14.95
C MET A 212 -11.86 24.99 14.87
N GLY A 213 -10.62 24.64 14.66
CA GLY A 213 -10.11 23.28 14.80
C GLY A 213 -9.75 22.99 16.26
N VAL A 214 -10.12 21.83 16.74
CA VAL A 214 -9.90 21.38 18.12
C VAL A 214 -9.17 20.06 18.13
N ASP A 215 -8.07 20.01 18.86
CA ASP A 215 -7.38 18.76 19.20
C ASP A 215 -7.77 18.35 20.62
N LEU A 216 -8.06 17.08 20.81
CA LEU A 216 -8.43 16.49 22.08
C LEU A 216 -7.25 15.76 22.72
N HIS A 217 -7.24 15.64 24.05
CA HIS A 217 -6.27 14.83 24.77
C HIS A 217 -6.41 13.33 24.43
N GLN A 218 -7.63 12.87 24.15
CA GLN A 218 -7.93 11.49 23.74
C GLN A 218 -8.91 11.54 22.56
N PRO A 219 -8.46 11.31 21.34
CA PRO A 219 -9.30 11.36 20.14
C PRO A 219 -10.08 10.04 19.95
N LYS A 220 -11.07 9.81 20.81
CA LYS A 220 -12.01 8.68 20.71
C LYS A 220 -13.43 9.20 20.74
N GLU A 221 -14.35 8.50 20.03
CA GLU A 221 -15.76 8.85 20.00
C GLU A 221 -15.97 10.36 19.76
N LEU A 222 -15.31 10.87 18.71
CA LEU A 222 -15.20 12.32 18.44
C LEU A 222 -16.57 13.00 18.36
N GLU A 223 -17.56 12.32 17.82
CA GLU A 223 -18.91 12.85 17.69
C GLU A 223 -19.57 13.10 19.04
N GLN A 224 -19.45 12.14 19.97
CA GLN A 224 -19.97 12.28 21.33
C GLN A 224 -19.23 13.39 22.09
N GLN A 225 -17.88 13.44 21.94
CA GLN A 225 -17.09 14.49 22.58
C GLN A 225 -17.40 15.88 22.01
N ALA A 226 -17.63 16.00 20.71
CA ALA A 226 -18.01 17.27 20.10
C ALA A 226 -19.33 17.79 20.67
N GLN A 227 -20.33 16.93 20.76
CA GLN A 227 -21.63 17.28 21.35
C GLN A 227 -21.50 17.59 22.84
N GLN A 228 -20.71 16.82 23.59
CA GLN A 228 -20.51 17.06 25.02
C GLN A 228 -19.80 18.39 25.27
N ILE A 229 -18.75 18.72 24.53
CA ILE A 229 -18.03 20.00 24.65
C ILE A 229 -18.96 21.18 24.38
N MET A 230 -19.82 21.09 23.35
CA MET A 230 -20.84 22.12 23.11
C MET A 230 -21.84 22.24 24.25
N ALA A 231 -22.37 21.12 24.73
CA ALA A 231 -23.35 21.09 25.82
C ALA A 231 -22.79 21.67 27.11
N ASP A 232 -21.60 21.25 27.52
CA ASP A 232 -20.94 21.70 28.76
C ASP A 232 -20.61 23.19 28.74
N GLN A 233 -20.32 23.77 27.58
CA GLN A 233 -20.03 25.18 27.39
C GLN A 233 -21.27 26.03 27.06
N GLY A 234 -22.42 25.38 26.95
CA GLY A 234 -23.71 26.07 26.63
C GLY A 234 -23.71 26.70 25.24
N VAL A 235 -22.98 26.11 24.29
CA VAL A 235 -22.91 26.52 22.90
C VAL A 235 -23.81 25.57 22.11
N ASN A 236 -25.02 26.00 21.76
CA ASN A 236 -25.99 25.17 21.05
C ASN A 236 -26.08 25.57 19.57
N GLN A 237 -26.46 24.59 18.72
CA GLN A 237 -26.74 24.79 17.29
C GLN A 237 -25.54 25.28 16.46
N VAL A 238 -24.35 24.81 16.76
CA VAL A 238 -23.16 25.05 15.93
C VAL A 238 -22.91 23.80 15.09
N ALA A 239 -22.66 24.02 13.80
CA ALA A 239 -22.25 22.94 12.90
C ALA A 239 -20.83 22.47 13.25
N TYR A 240 -20.62 21.18 13.25
CA TYR A 240 -19.29 20.59 13.43
C TYR A 240 -19.09 19.41 12.50
N THR A 241 -17.85 19.13 12.22
CA THR A 241 -17.40 17.93 11.50
C THR A 241 -16.29 17.24 12.28
N THR A 242 -16.25 15.92 12.21
CA THR A 242 -15.25 15.10 12.90
C THR A 242 -14.27 14.48 11.90
N ASN A 243 -13.01 14.42 12.28
CA ASN A 243 -11.97 13.88 11.40
C ASN A 243 -12.08 12.36 11.26
N LEU A 244 -12.35 11.90 10.07
CA LEU A 244 -12.54 10.49 9.76
C LEU A 244 -11.27 9.64 9.96
N ALA A 245 -10.08 10.24 9.97
CA ALA A 245 -8.84 9.54 10.27
C ALA A 245 -8.82 8.93 11.68
N TYR A 246 -9.59 9.51 12.61
CA TYR A 246 -9.71 9.05 14.00
C TYR A 246 -10.97 8.20 14.24
N ASN A 247 -11.69 7.83 13.20
CA ASN A 247 -12.80 6.89 13.30
C ASN A 247 -12.27 5.45 13.44
N GLU A 248 -12.75 4.70 14.43
CA GLU A 248 -12.26 3.34 14.73
C GLU A 248 -12.38 2.40 13.52
N ALA A 249 -13.49 2.47 12.77
CA ALA A 249 -13.68 1.65 11.57
C ALA A 249 -12.67 2.00 10.47
N ARG A 250 -12.31 3.28 10.31
CA ARG A 250 -11.31 3.73 9.33
C ARG A 250 -9.89 3.35 9.76
N MET A 251 -9.58 3.44 11.04
CA MET A 251 -8.30 2.96 11.60
C MET A 251 -8.16 1.45 11.41
N GLU A 252 -9.23 0.69 11.61
CA GLU A 252 -9.25 -0.76 11.34
C GLU A 252 -9.05 -1.06 9.85
N MET A 253 -9.67 -0.30 8.95
CA MET A 253 -9.45 -0.40 7.51
C MET A 253 -8.00 -0.12 7.13
N ALA A 254 -7.40 0.96 7.63
CA ALA A 254 -5.99 1.29 7.39
C ALA A 254 -5.07 0.15 7.87
N SER A 255 -5.32 -0.40 9.06
CA SER A 255 -4.57 -1.54 9.60
C SER A 255 -4.77 -2.81 8.76
N LYS A 256 -5.97 -3.09 8.27
CA LYS A 256 -6.24 -4.20 7.34
C LYS A 256 -5.46 -4.03 6.03
N GLN A 257 -5.41 -2.83 5.47
CA GLN A 257 -4.62 -2.54 4.26
C GLN A 257 -3.11 -2.67 4.48
N ALA A 258 -2.61 -2.34 5.67
CA ALA A 258 -1.21 -2.50 6.04
C ALA A 258 -0.81 -3.97 6.33
N THR A 259 -1.75 -4.82 6.75
CA THR A 259 -1.51 -6.21 7.16
C THR A 259 -0.71 -7.03 6.13
N PRO A 260 -1.00 -6.99 4.82
CA PRO A 260 -0.24 -7.73 3.80
C PRO A 260 1.25 -7.37 3.76
N PHE A 261 1.63 -6.18 4.21
CA PHE A 261 3.03 -5.72 4.27
C PHE A 261 3.77 -6.23 5.50
N TYR A 262 3.05 -6.64 6.56
CA TYR A 262 3.63 -7.27 7.75
C TYR A 262 3.82 -8.79 7.62
N ILE A 263 3.05 -9.47 6.77
CA ILE A 263 3.13 -10.93 6.57
C ILE A 263 4.56 -11.41 6.21
N PRO A 264 5.33 -10.72 5.34
CA PRO A 264 6.70 -11.10 5.05
C PRO A 264 7.60 -11.17 6.28
N ALA A 265 7.33 -10.41 7.35
CA ALA A 265 8.11 -10.46 8.60
C ALA A 265 8.10 -11.86 9.24
N LEU A 266 6.99 -12.60 9.14
CA LEU A 266 6.90 -13.98 9.63
C LEU A 266 7.83 -14.92 8.84
N VAL A 267 7.89 -14.76 7.53
CA VAL A 267 8.80 -15.54 6.66
C VAL A 267 10.26 -15.19 6.96
N VAL A 268 10.56 -13.91 7.20
CA VAL A 268 11.89 -13.44 7.65
C VAL A 268 12.27 -14.10 8.96
N LEU A 269 11.35 -14.19 9.93
CA LEU A 269 11.56 -14.86 11.22
C LEU A 269 11.94 -16.33 11.01
N LEU A 270 11.17 -17.07 10.21
CA LEU A 270 11.43 -18.49 9.96
C LEU A 270 12.78 -18.69 9.24
N CYS A 271 13.02 -17.98 8.14
CA CYS A 271 14.27 -18.10 7.38
C CYS A 271 15.49 -17.64 8.17
N GLY A 272 15.35 -16.52 8.91
CA GLY A 272 16.37 -15.98 9.78
C GLY A 272 16.73 -16.94 10.91
N PHE A 273 15.74 -17.49 11.60
CA PHE A 273 15.92 -18.53 12.60
C PHE A 273 16.67 -19.74 12.04
N LEU A 274 16.21 -20.28 10.88
CA LEU A 274 16.85 -21.43 10.25
C LEU A 274 18.31 -21.16 9.87
N MET A 275 18.61 -19.98 9.35
CA MET A 275 19.97 -19.58 8.99
C MET A 275 20.87 -19.47 10.21
N ILE A 276 20.47 -18.68 11.21
CA ILE A 276 21.26 -18.46 12.43
C ILE A 276 21.44 -19.79 13.18
N TYR A 277 20.37 -20.56 13.32
CA TYR A 277 20.42 -21.88 13.96
C TYR A 277 21.40 -22.84 13.24
N SER A 278 21.37 -22.87 11.90
CA SER A 278 22.28 -23.69 11.09
C SER A 278 23.75 -23.32 11.34
N ILE A 279 24.08 -22.03 11.36
CA ILE A 279 25.45 -21.56 11.60
C ILE A 279 25.89 -21.86 13.03
N ILE A 280 25.02 -21.63 14.01
CA ILE A 280 25.31 -21.87 15.44
C ILE A 280 25.51 -23.36 15.72
N HIS A 281 24.64 -24.21 15.16
CA HIS A 281 24.73 -25.66 15.36
C HIS A 281 26.10 -26.20 14.90
N VAL A 282 26.60 -25.69 13.76
CA VAL A 282 27.95 -26.01 13.25
C VAL A 282 29.03 -25.50 14.19
N ALA A 283 28.88 -24.27 14.63
CA ALA A 283 29.79 -23.64 15.53
C ALA A 283 29.94 -24.38 16.85
N MET A 284 28.80 -24.83 17.40
CA MET A 284 28.78 -25.58 18.66
C MET A 284 29.38 -26.96 18.55
N ASP A 285 29.25 -27.65 17.41
CA ASP A 285 29.93 -28.92 17.19
C ASP A 285 31.46 -28.74 17.25
N GLN A 286 32.01 -27.64 16.75
CA GLN A 286 33.43 -27.29 16.81
C GLN A 286 33.88 -26.88 18.23
N ASP A 287 33.04 -26.11 18.95
CA ASP A 287 33.33 -25.61 20.29
C ASP A 287 33.08 -26.66 21.40
N THR A 288 32.63 -27.88 21.05
CA THR A 288 32.27 -28.92 22.03
C THR A 288 33.46 -29.34 22.92
N HIS A 289 34.67 -29.44 22.37
CA HIS A 289 35.89 -29.72 23.14
C HIS A 289 36.20 -28.64 24.15
N PHE A 290 36.12 -27.38 23.74
CA PHE A 290 36.33 -26.23 24.60
C PHE A 290 35.35 -26.21 25.78
N PHE A 291 34.10 -26.47 25.52
CA PHE A 291 33.06 -26.55 26.60
C PHE A 291 33.21 -27.81 27.45
N ALA A 292 33.71 -28.93 26.89
CA ALA A 292 34.04 -30.13 27.67
C ALA A 292 35.20 -29.84 28.64
N GLY A 293 36.28 -29.19 28.17
CA GLY A 293 37.36 -28.74 29.03
C GLY A 293 36.93 -27.78 30.14
N LEU A 294 36.05 -26.81 29.84
CA LEU A 294 35.50 -25.90 30.85
C LEU A 294 34.65 -26.62 31.90
N LYS A 295 33.89 -27.66 31.50
CA LYS A 295 33.12 -28.48 32.43
C LYS A 295 34.03 -29.34 33.34
N THR A 296 35.15 -29.87 32.83
CA THR A 296 36.10 -30.59 33.66
C THR A 296 36.75 -29.66 34.69
N LEU A 297 36.87 -28.35 34.39
CA LEU A 297 37.32 -27.31 35.31
C LEU A 297 36.26 -26.84 36.30
N GLY A 298 35.03 -27.43 36.24
CA GLY A 298 33.93 -27.15 37.18
C GLY A 298 32.86 -26.15 36.70
N MET A 299 32.85 -25.78 35.42
CA MET A 299 31.82 -24.89 34.87
C MET A 299 30.45 -25.58 34.86
N THR A 300 29.44 -24.90 35.39
CA THR A 300 28.07 -25.43 35.50
C THR A 300 27.29 -25.32 34.17
N PRO A 301 26.28 -26.20 33.95
CA PRO A 301 25.38 -26.09 32.79
C PRO A 301 24.71 -24.71 32.63
N ARG A 302 24.38 -24.04 33.76
CA ARG A 302 23.81 -22.71 33.75
C ARG A 302 24.80 -21.65 33.26
N GLN A 303 26.04 -21.73 33.66
CA GLN A 303 27.08 -20.80 33.23
C GLN A 303 27.38 -20.93 31.73
N ILE A 304 27.40 -22.14 31.17
CA ILE A 304 27.57 -22.36 29.71
C ILE A 304 26.39 -21.73 28.93
N ARG A 305 25.16 -21.94 29.42
CA ARG A 305 24.00 -21.32 28.79
C ARG A 305 24.09 -19.79 28.82
N TRP A 306 24.50 -19.21 29.97
CA TRP A 306 24.72 -17.76 30.10
C TRP A 306 25.75 -17.24 29.09
N VAL A 307 26.89 -17.86 28.99
CA VAL A 307 27.94 -17.47 28.01
C VAL A 307 27.40 -17.47 26.57
N LEU A 308 26.63 -18.49 26.21
CA LEU A 308 26.06 -18.61 24.87
C LEU A 308 24.96 -17.59 24.61
N LEU A 309 24.07 -17.35 25.58
CA LEU A 309 23.03 -16.33 25.46
C LEU A 309 23.59 -14.91 25.46
N GLU A 310 24.69 -14.68 26.17
CA GLU A 310 25.39 -13.40 26.15
C GLU A 310 26.08 -13.16 24.79
N LYS A 311 26.64 -14.20 24.18
CA LYS A 311 27.15 -14.12 22.79
C LYS A 311 26.03 -13.79 21.81
N ALA A 312 24.84 -14.38 22.01
CA ALA A 312 23.64 -14.08 21.22
C ALA A 312 23.27 -12.60 21.35
N ALA A 313 23.24 -12.08 22.58
CA ALA A 313 22.92 -10.67 22.85
C ALA A 313 23.96 -9.72 22.22
N LEU A 314 25.26 -10.02 22.35
CA LEU A 314 26.32 -9.24 21.71
C LEU A 314 26.17 -9.21 20.18
N LEU A 315 25.93 -10.36 19.56
CA LEU A 315 25.70 -10.43 18.12
C LEU A 315 24.49 -9.61 17.69
N SER A 316 23.40 -9.68 18.46
CA SER A 316 22.20 -8.89 18.19
C SER A 316 22.50 -7.38 18.26
N ILE A 317 23.19 -6.92 19.32
CA ILE A 317 23.57 -5.51 19.51
C ILE A 317 24.46 -5.02 18.34
N PHE A 318 25.48 -5.78 17.94
CA PHE A 318 26.35 -5.41 16.82
C PHE A 318 25.65 -5.43 15.47
N GLY A 319 24.64 -6.27 15.29
CA GLY A 319 23.84 -6.34 14.05
C GLY A 319 22.74 -5.28 13.97
N LEU A 320 22.29 -4.72 15.11
CA LEU A 320 21.13 -3.86 15.19
C LEU A 320 21.31 -2.56 14.41
N LEU A 321 22.34 -1.78 14.72
CA LEU A 321 22.56 -0.48 14.09
C LEU A 321 22.81 -0.58 12.58
N PRO A 322 23.72 -1.44 12.08
CA PRO A 322 23.89 -1.61 10.64
C PRO A 322 22.63 -2.16 9.94
N GLY A 323 21.87 -3.05 10.61
CA GLY A 323 20.61 -3.57 10.10
C GLY A 323 19.54 -2.50 9.99
N TRP A 324 19.37 -1.65 11.02
CA TRP A 324 18.47 -0.51 10.96
C TRP A 324 18.81 0.45 9.82
N LEU A 325 20.09 0.79 9.67
CA LEU A 325 20.55 1.66 8.58
C LEU A 325 20.26 1.04 7.22
N MET A 326 20.45 -0.26 7.05
CA MET A 326 20.14 -0.98 5.82
C MET A 326 18.63 -0.97 5.56
N GLY A 327 17.82 -1.32 6.56
CA GLY A 327 16.36 -1.34 6.45
C GLY A 327 15.77 0.02 6.16
N PHE A 328 16.26 1.06 6.84
CA PHE A 328 15.89 2.45 6.57
C PHE A 328 16.33 2.92 5.18
N GLY A 329 17.53 2.55 4.72
CA GLY A 329 18.00 2.88 3.38
C GLY A 329 17.12 2.27 2.29
N ILE A 330 16.70 1.01 2.44
CA ILE A 330 15.76 0.37 1.52
C ILE A 330 14.38 1.07 1.59
N HIS A 331 13.89 1.33 2.79
CA HIS A 331 12.64 2.05 3.02
C HIS A 331 12.65 3.43 2.35
N TYR A 332 13.71 4.21 2.54
CA TYR A 332 13.86 5.55 1.94
C TYR A 332 13.78 5.53 0.40
N LEU A 333 14.34 4.49 -0.23
CA LEU A 333 14.34 4.35 -1.69
C LEU A 333 13.01 3.80 -2.26
N VAL A 334 12.33 2.94 -1.52
CA VAL A 334 11.20 2.14 -2.03
C VAL A 334 9.85 2.72 -1.63
N THR A 335 9.70 3.13 -0.36
CA THR A 335 8.41 3.54 0.20
C THR A 335 7.78 4.75 -0.49
N PRO A 336 8.52 5.80 -0.89
CA PRO A 336 7.90 6.94 -1.59
C PRO A 336 7.18 6.53 -2.86
N ARG A 337 7.78 5.61 -3.64
CA ARG A 337 7.16 5.11 -4.88
C ARG A 337 5.87 4.35 -4.62
N ILE A 338 5.81 3.61 -3.51
CA ILE A 338 4.62 2.83 -3.13
C ILE A 338 3.50 3.76 -2.67
N VAL A 339 3.82 4.70 -1.79
CA VAL A 339 2.82 5.60 -1.20
C VAL A 339 2.26 6.57 -2.25
N THR A 340 3.10 7.18 -3.09
CA THR A 340 2.64 8.08 -4.16
C THR A 340 1.81 7.35 -5.22
N GLY A 341 2.11 6.09 -5.52
CA GLY A 341 1.35 5.29 -6.47
C GLY A 341 0.00 4.79 -5.94
N MET A 342 -0.21 4.79 -4.63
CA MET A 342 -1.48 4.40 -4.03
C MET A 342 -2.50 5.55 -3.99
N GLU A 343 -2.07 6.80 -3.83
CA GLU A 343 -2.98 7.88 -3.41
C GLU A 343 -2.68 9.26 -3.98
N GLN A 344 -1.90 9.44 -5.02
CA GLN A 344 -1.54 10.75 -5.61
C GLN A 344 -1.04 11.83 -4.61
N ASN A 345 -0.73 11.45 -3.38
CA ASN A 345 -0.27 12.36 -2.33
C ASN A 345 1.25 12.56 -2.39
N PRO A 346 1.77 13.73 -1.98
CA PRO A 346 3.21 13.95 -1.92
C PRO A 346 3.87 12.89 -1.04
N ALA A 347 5.06 12.43 -1.45
CA ALA A 347 5.82 11.42 -0.73
C ALA A 347 6.19 11.90 0.69
N ILE A 348 5.38 11.54 1.66
CA ILE A 348 5.64 11.85 3.07
C ILE A 348 6.32 10.65 3.72
N TYR A 349 7.49 10.90 4.32
CA TYR A 349 8.22 9.90 5.08
C TYR A 349 7.68 9.83 6.50
N PHE A 350 6.95 8.77 6.82
CA PHE A 350 6.56 8.52 8.20
C PHE A 350 7.69 7.83 8.94
N LEU A 351 8.40 8.58 9.76
CA LEU A 351 9.48 8.07 10.60
C LEU A 351 9.03 8.06 12.06
N SER A 352 8.61 6.90 12.54
CA SER A 352 8.32 6.65 13.95
C SER A 352 9.35 5.69 14.55
N TRP A 353 9.46 5.64 15.86
CA TRP A 353 10.43 4.79 16.56
C TRP A 353 9.91 3.35 16.75
N GLU A 354 8.59 3.15 16.73
CA GLU A 354 7.93 1.87 16.99
C GLU A 354 8.38 0.75 16.05
N PRO A 355 8.46 0.93 14.70
CA PRO A 355 8.96 -0.08 13.78
C PRO A 355 10.39 -0.51 14.08
N PHE A 356 11.26 0.41 14.52
CA PHE A 356 12.62 0.08 14.91
C PHE A 356 12.65 -0.73 16.21
N ALA A 357 11.80 -0.41 17.16
CA ALA A 357 11.67 -1.19 18.40
C ALA A 357 11.16 -2.61 18.11
N LEU A 358 10.13 -2.75 17.25
CA LEU A 358 9.61 -4.05 16.82
C LEU A 358 10.70 -4.86 16.08
N ALA A 359 11.47 -4.23 15.20
CA ALA A 359 12.59 -4.87 14.51
C ALA A 359 13.66 -5.34 15.50
N ALA A 360 13.98 -4.54 16.52
CA ALA A 360 14.91 -4.94 17.58
C ALA A 360 14.39 -6.15 18.36
N ILE A 361 13.16 -6.10 18.84
CA ILE A 361 12.54 -7.20 19.59
C ILE A 361 12.53 -8.48 18.76
N SER A 362 12.11 -8.38 17.48
CA SER A 362 12.07 -9.51 16.55
C SER A 362 13.46 -10.08 16.29
N THR A 363 14.47 -9.23 16.11
CA THR A 363 15.87 -9.66 15.95
C THR A 363 16.39 -10.37 17.20
N PHE A 364 16.24 -9.77 18.37
CA PHE A 364 16.65 -10.40 19.63
C PHE A 364 15.93 -11.73 19.83
N GLY A 365 14.63 -11.77 19.62
CA GLY A 365 13.82 -12.98 19.71
C GLY A 365 14.33 -14.09 18.79
N THR A 366 14.57 -13.77 17.51
CA THR A 366 15.07 -14.72 16.50
C THR A 366 16.44 -15.27 16.88
N VAL A 367 17.38 -14.40 17.27
CA VAL A 367 18.74 -14.81 17.64
C VAL A 367 18.74 -15.61 18.93
N LEU A 368 18.01 -15.18 19.95
CA LEU A 368 17.90 -15.91 21.22
C LEU A 368 17.27 -17.29 21.03
N LEU A 369 16.20 -17.41 20.24
CA LEU A 369 15.57 -18.70 19.91
C LEU A 369 16.56 -19.62 19.19
N ALA A 370 17.34 -19.09 18.24
CA ALA A 370 18.32 -19.87 17.51
C ALA A 370 19.47 -20.38 18.41
N TYR A 371 19.87 -19.60 19.41
CA TYR A 371 20.88 -20.03 20.40
C TYR A 371 20.33 -20.92 21.49
N PHE A 372 19.03 -20.82 21.84
CA PHE A 372 18.44 -21.50 22.98
C PHE A 372 18.54 -23.04 22.88
N LEU A 373 18.18 -23.62 21.73
CA LEU A 373 18.23 -25.08 21.52
C LEU A 373 19.66 -25.64 21.61
N PRO A 374 20.68 -25.09 20.90
CA PRO A 374 22.07 -25.51 21.05
C PRO A 374 22.63 -25.31 22.47
N ALA A 375 22.30 -24.18 23.11
CA ALA A 375 22.76 -23.90 24.47
C ALA A 375 22.14 -24.87 25.50
N ALA A 376 20.86 -25.20 25.36
CA ALA A 376 20.24 -26.19 26.22
C ALA A 376 20.86 -27.58 26.05
N ARG A 377 21.14 -28.00 24.82
CA ARG A 377 21.78 -29.29 24.50
C ARG A 377 23.19 -29.36 25.05
N THR A 378 24.04 -28.39 24.77
CA THR A 378 25.43 -28.36 25.22
C THR A 378 25.53 -28.24 26.74
N GLY A 379 24.68 -27.42 27.36
CA GLY A 379 24.56 -27.32 28.80
C GLY A 379 24.18 -28.63 29.48
N GLY A 380 23.36 -29.50 28.88
CA GLY A 380 22.88 -30.76 29.43
C GLY A 380 23.84 -31.96 29.28
N MET A 381 24.76 -31.93 28.30
CA MET A 381 25.66 -33.07 28.05
C MET A 381 26.70 -33.25 29.17
N MET A 382 27.06 -34.49 29.52
CA MET A 382 28.17 -34.79 30.44
C MET A 382 29.50 -34.61 29.72
N PRO A 383 30.63 -34.23 30.44
CA PRO A 383 31.93 -34.04 29.84
C PRO A 383 32.41 -35.29 29.08
N THR A 384 32.23 -36.50 29.64
CA THR A 384 32.54 -37.78 29.01
C THR A 384 31.73 -38.07 27.76
N GLN A 385 30.47 -37.60 27.70
CA GLN A 385 29.63 -37.71 26.50
C GLN A 385 30.11 -36.76 25.41
N MET A 386 30.48 -35.53 25.79
CA MET A 386 31.01 -34.50 24.86
C MET A 386 32.28 -34.99 24.16
N LEU A 387 33.21 -35.63 24.92
CA LEU A 387 34.45 -36.18 24.37
C LEU A 387 34.20 -37.45 23.51
N ARG A 388 33.21 -38.30 23.90
CA ARG A 388 32.89 -39.54 23.19
C ARG A 388 32.01 -39.36 21.96
N ASP A 389 31.21 -38.32 21.89
CA ASP A 389 30.36 -38.04 20.73
C ASP A 389 31.19 -37.61 19.50
N LEU A 390 32.41 -37.13 19.72
CA LEU A 390 33.37 -36.87 18.64
C LEU A 390 33.95 -38.17 18.04
N ASP A 391 34.15 -39.21 18.82
CA ASP A 391 34.58 -40.51 18.32
C ASP A 391 33.45 -41.28 17.58
N LYS A 392 32.21 -40.92 17.80
CA LYS A 392 31.04 -41.49 17.06
C LYS A 392 30.97 -41.05 15.60
N HIS A 393 31.76 -40.08 15.19
CA HIS A 393 31.88 -39.70 13.79
C HIS A 393 32.69 -40.70 12.95
N MET A 394 33.41 -41.62 13.57
CA MET A 394 33.94 -42.81 12.88
C MET A 394 32.81 -43.85 12.69
N PRO A 395 32.55 -44.29 11.46
CA PRO A 395 31.53 -45.26 11.20
C PRO A 395 31.85 -46.56 11.97
N LYS A 396 31.03 -46.92 12.96
CA LYS A 396 31.00 -48.30 13.50
C LYS A 396 30.47 -49.18 12.37
N GLY A 397 31.38 -49.55 11.47
CA GLY A 397 31.08 -50.50 10.44
C GLY A 397 30.95 -51.85 11.02
N ARG A 398 29.71 -52.43 11.11
CA ARG A 398 29.59 -53.88 10.99
C ARG A 398 30.12 -54.25 9.62
N GLY A 399 31.32 -54.84 9.63
CA GLY A 399 32.04 -55.25 8.42
C GLY A 399 31.22 -56.27 7.63
N ARG A 400 30.54 -55.77 6.60
CA ARG A 400 30.26 -56.58 5.42
C ARG A 400 31.36 -56.23 4.43
N SER A 401 32.33 -57.16 4.32
CA SER A 401 33.38 -57.07 3.32
C SER A 401 32.74 -57.19 1.94
N ASN A 402 32.49 -56.04 1.32
CA ASN A 402 32.14 -55.97 -0.08
C ASN A 402 33.41 -55.70 -0.85
N THR A 403 33.94 -56.74 -1.50
CA THR A 403 35.12 -56.78 -2.36
C THR A 403 34.93 -56.06 -3.70
N GLY A 404 34.06 -55.06 -3.74
CA GLY A 404 33.85 -54.26 -4.93
C GLY A 404 34.64 -52.95 -4.95
N GLN A 405 35.11 -52.54 -6.09
CA GLN A 405 35.77 -51.23 -6.32
C GLN A 405 35.02 -50.09 -5.66
N VAL A 406 35.70 -49.29 -4.86
CA VAL A 406 35.12 -48.14 -4.17
C VAL A 406 34.87 -47.00 -5.20
N SER A 407 33.66 -46.93 -5.72
CA SER A 407 33.28 -45.85 -6.63
C SER A 407 33.13 -44.54 -5.86
N ILE A 408 33.68 -43.45 -6.41
CA ILE A 408 33.48 -42.04 -5.91
C ILE A 408 32.02 -41.72 -5.71
N PHE A 409 31.15 -42.13 -6.64
CA PHE A 409 29.71 -41.90 -6.56
C PHE A 409 29.07 -42.58 -5.33
N ARG A 410 29.47 -43.85 -4.99
CA ARG A 410 28.95 -44.53 -3.81
C ARG A 410 29.39 -43.87 -2.51
N LEU A 411 30.61 -43.33 -2.47
CA LEU A 411 31.13 -42.56 -1.33
C LEU A 411 30.31 -41.27 -1.15
N ALA A 412 30.09 -40.57 -2.24
CA ALA A 412 29.27 -39.34 -2.23
C ALA A 412 27.81 -39.61 -1.77
N LEU A 413 27.19 -40.70 -2.25
CA LEU A 413 25.83 -41.07 -1.88
C LEU A 413 25.69 -41.45 -0.37
N ARG A 414 26.71 -42.13 0.19
CA ARG A 414 26.76 -42.42 1.63
C ARG A 414 26.88 -41.13 2.47
N SER A 415 27.56 -40.14 1.96
CA SER A 415 27.75 -38.85 2.60
C SER A 415 26.43 -38.07 2.73
N LEU A 416 25.47 -38.23 1.77
CA LEU A 416 24.16 -37.59 1.83
C LEU A 416 23.35 -38.01 3.08
N ARG A 417 23.44 -39.32 3.44
CA ARG A 417 22.64 -39.87 4.56
C ARG A 417 23.15 -39.45 5.93
N ARG A 418 24.36 -38.88 6.03
CA ARG A 418 25.05 -38.68 7.32
C ARG A 418 24.58 -37.40 8.07
N ASN A 419 24.08 -36.36 7.37
CA ASN A 419 23.69 -35.06 7.97
C ASN A 419 22.31 -34.56 7.52
N LYS A 420 21.30 -35.38 7.71
CA LYS A 420 19.91 -35.11 7.28
C LYS A 420 19.34 -33.78 7.84
N GLY A 421 19.61 -33.46 9.11
CA GLY A 421 19.09 -32.25 9.75
C GLY A 421 19.53 -30.96 9.05
N ARG A 422 20.82 -30.84 8.67
CA ARG A 422 21.33 -29.65 7.98
C ARG A 422 20.77 -29.50 6.57
N THR A 423 20.61 -30.62 5.86
CA THR A 423 20.00 -30.63 4.53
C THR A 423 18.53 -30.18 4.61
N ILE A 424 17.79 -30.62 5.65
CA ILE A 424 16.39 -30.20 5.89
C ILE A 424 16.31 -28.70 6.20
N LEU A 425 17.21 -28.16 7.04
CA LEU A 425 17.23 -26.73 7.37
C LEU A 425 17.50 -25.86 6.15
N SER A 426 18.46 -26.26 5.30
CA SER A 426 18.74 -25.56 4.04
C SER A 426 17.58 -25.67 3.06
N LEU A 427 16.93 -26.85 2.99
CA LEU A 427 15.74 -27.09 2.16
C LEU A 427 14.60 -26.17 2.56
N LEU A 428 14.25 -26.12 3.86
CA LEU A 428 13.17 -25.29 4.35
C LEU A 428 13.42 -23.79 4.12
N SER A 429 14.64 -23.31 4.34
CA SER A 429 15.01 -21.93 4.10
C SER A 429 14.84 -21.54 2.61
N LEU A 430 15.30 -22.39 1.68
CA LEU A 430 15.12 -22.19 0.24
C LEU A 430 13.66 -22.31 -0.17
N LEU A 431 12.91 -23.25 0.41
CA LEU A 431 11.50 -23.47 0.08
C LEU A 431 10.66 -22.24 0.43
N PHE A 432 10.77 -21.72 1.66
CA PHE A 432 10.00 -20.54 2.07
C PHE A 432 10.33 -19.30 1.23
N SER A 433 11.62 -19.08 0.90
CA SER A 433 12.02 -17.98 0.04
C SER A 433 11.47 -18.12 -1.38
N LEU A 434 11.51 -19.33 -1.95
CA LEU A 434 10.97 -19.61 -3.28
C LEU A 434 9.45 -19.51 -3.33
N LEU A 435 8.75 -19.98 -2.30
CA LEU A 435 7.29 -19.84 -2.22
C LEU A 435 6.88 -18.36 -2.19
N LEU A 436 7.57 -17.53 -1.40
CA LEU A 436 7.30 -16.09 -1.38
C LEU A 436 7.58 -15.43 -2.73
N LEU A 437 8.72 -15.74 -3.35
CA LEU A 437 9.06 -15.16 -4.66
C LEU A 437 8.13 -15.63 -5.77
N CYS A 438 7.82 -16.92 -5.84
CA CYS A 438 6.94 -17.47 -6.88
C CYS A 438 5.50 -16.97 -6.72
N SER A 439 4.98 -16.91 -5.48
CA SER A 439 3.65 -16.35 -5.24
C SER A 439 3.55 -14.87 -5.62
N THR A 440 4.57 -14.08 -5.29
CA THR A 440 4.62 -12.66 -5.69
C THR A 440 4.76 -12.52 -7.20
N TRP A 441 5.55 -13.38 -7.86
CA TRP A 441 5.72 -13.35 -9.31
C TRP A 441 4.44 -13.72 -10.05
N ILE A 442 3.72 -14.76 -9.60
CA ILE A 442 2.42 -15.14 -10.14
C ILE A 442 1.45 -13.96 -10.04
N ARG A 443 1.40 -13.28 -8.88
CA ARG A 443 0.57 -12.09 -8.70
C ARG A 443 0.98 -10.97 -9.67
N TYR A 444 2.27 -10.66 -9.77
CA TYR A 444 2.79 -9.64 -10.67
C TYR A 444 2.44 -9.90 -12.14
N THR A 445 2.53 -11.16 -12.60
CA THR A 445 2.22 -11.53 -13.98
C THR A 445 0.72 -11.69 -14.24
N SER A 446 -0.08 -11.75 -13.19
CA SER A 446 -1.54 -11.85 -13.29
C SER A 446 -2.25 -10.50 -13.42
N TYR A 447 -1.55 -9.37 -13.19
CA TYR A 447 -2.11 -8.05 -13.49
C TYR A 447 -2.35 -7.92 -15.00
N ASP A 448 -3.58 -7.57 -15.36
CA ASP A 448 -4.06 -7.44 -16.73
C ASP A 448 -4.29 -5.97 -17.06
N GLU A 449 -3.40 -5.42 -17.88
CA GLU A 449 -3.45 -4.02 -18.29
C GLU A 449 -4.68 -3.75 -19.15
N GLY A 450 -5.08 -4.72 -19.97
CA GLY A 450 -6.25 -4.59 -20.83
C GLY A 450 -7.54 -4.45 -20.04
N LEU A 451 -7.75 -5.30 -19.01
CA LEU A 451 -8.89 -5.18 -18.12
C LEU A 451 -8.90 -3.86 -17.36
N TYR A 452 -7.73 -3.45 -16.84
CA TYR A 452 -7.60 -2.17 -16.10
C TYR A 452 -7.95 -0.98 -16.99
N LEU A 453 -7.37 -0.92 -18.20
CA LEU A 453 -7.61 0.19 -19.11
C LEU A 453 -9.03 0.22 -19.67
N ASN A 454 -9.66 -0.96 -19.86
CA ASN A 454 -11.05 -1.02 -20.28
C ASN A 454 -12.02 -0.45 -19.23
N GLU A 455 -11.67 -0.57 -17.94
CA GLU A 455 -12.48 -0.03 -16.85
C GLU A 455 -12.18 1.46 -16.62
N MET A 456 -10.90 1.83 -16.55
CA MET A 456 -10.47 3.17 -16.13
C MET A 456 -10.42 4.19 -17.27
N SER A 457 -10.11 3.78 -18.49
CA SER A 457 -9.99 4.64 -19.66
C SER A 457 -10.28 3.84 -20.93
N PRO A 458 -11.56 3.54 -21.22
CA PRO A 458 -11.94 2.72 -22.35
C PRO A 458 -11.62 3.34 -23.72
N TRP A 459 -11.42 4.65 -23.77
CA TRP A 459 -11.05 5.45 -24.95
C TRP A 459 -9.71 6.14 -24.78
N ASP A 460 -9.13 6.69 -25.87
CA ASP A 460 -7.78 7.24 -25.86
C ASP A 460 -7.70 8.53 -25.03
N TYR A 461 -8.74 9.37 -25.15
CA TYR A 461 -8.84 10.63 -24.39
C TYR A 461 -10.24 10.80 -23.82
N THR A 462 -10.29 11.25 -22.57
CA THR A 462 -11.50 11.75 -21.93
C THR A 462 -11.33 13.24 -21.71
N ILE A 463 -12.19 14.05 -22.30
CA ILE A 463 -12.26 15.50 -22.08
C ILE A 463 -13.50 15.75 -21.23
N GLU A 464 -13.34 16.27 -20.02
CA GLU A 464 -14.46 16.48 -19.12
C GLU A 464 -14.57 17.94 -18.67
N ASP A 465 -15.78 18.32 -18.33
CA ASP A 465 -16.04 19.59 -17.65
C ASP A 465 -15.29 19.64 -16.31
N GLY A 466 -14.60 20.72 -16.03
CA GLY A 466 -13.78 20.87 -14.83
C GLY A 466 -14.54 20.73 -13.53
N SER A 467 -15.84 21.02 -13.53
CA SER A 467 -16.70 20.82 -12.36
C SER A 467 -17.00 19.34 -12.09
N ALA A 468 -16.82 18.45 -13.09
CA ALA A 468 -17.02 17.01 -12.94
C ALA A 468 -15.82 16.27 -12.36
N ALA A 469 -14.63 16.90 -12.35
CA ALA A 469 -13.35 16.25 -12.07
C ALA A 469 -13.06 15.89 -10.62
N THR A 470 -13.80 16.44 -9.67
CA THR A 470 -13.51 16.25 -8.26
C THR A 470 -14.49 15.31 -7.60
N ILE A 471 -13.95 14.40 -6.79
CA ILE A 471 -14.71 13.38 -6.01
C ILE A 471 -15.81 13.99 -5.15
N VAL A 472 -15.71 15.25 -4.80
CA VAL A 472 -16.61 15.97 -3.89
C VAL A 472 -17.44 17.01 -4.62
N GLN A 473 -17.14 17.31 -5.89
CA GLN A 473 -17.89 18.29 -6.67
C GLN A 473 -18.89 17.57 -7.55
N ARG A 474 -20.15 17.88 -7.35
CA ARG A 474 -21.19 17.50 -8.29
C ARG A 474 -20.98 18.26 -9.59
N TYR A 475 -21.14 17.58 -10.71
CA TYR A 475 -21.18 18.23 -12.02
C TYR A 475 -22.12 19.44 -12.00
N ASN A 476 -21.57 20.60 -12.37
CA ASN A 476 -22.35 21.83 -12.48
C ASN A 476 -22.71 22.09 -13.95
N PRO A 477 -23.97 21.84 -14.36
CA PRO A 477 -24.37 22.00 -15.75
C PRO A 477 -24.29 23.46 -16.23
N ASN A 478 -24.16 24.44 -15.34
CA ASN A 478 -24.01 25.84 -15.68
C ASN A 478 -22.56 26.22 -16.08
N ASN A 479 -21.58 25.38 -15.77
CA ASN A 479 -20.17 25.67 -16.10
C ASN A 479 -19.95 25.71 -17.64
N ARG A 480 -20.59 24.81 -18.39
CA ARG A 480 -20.57 24.74 -19.88
C ARG A 480 -19.18 24.91 -20.50
N ALA A 481 -18.17 24.30 -19.87
CA ALA A 481 -16.79 24.40 -20.32
C ALA A 481 -16.58 23.69 -21.67
N ILE A 482 -17.37 22.67 -21.96
CA ILE A 482 -17.40 21.95 -23.23
C ILE A 482 -18.53 22.50 -24.08
N THR A 483 -18.22 23.12 -25.19
CA THR A 483 -19.18 23.70 -26.13
C THR A 483 -19.36 22.84 -27.39
N ASP A 484 -20.48 22.98 -28.07
CA ASP A 484 -20.71 22.31 -29.36
C ASP A 484 -19.62 22.66 -30.40
N GLN A 485 -19.01 23.85 -30.28
CA GLN A 485 -17.94 24.26 -31.16
C GLN A 485 -16.72 23.33 -31.03
N ILE A 486 -16.29 23.03 -29.80
CA ILE A 486 -15.14 22.11 -29.62
C ILE A 486 -15.46 20.71 -30.15
N VAL A 487 -16.69 20.23 -29.96
CA VAL A 487 -17.12 18.93 -30.48
C VAL A 487 -17.02 18.90 -32.00
N ASN A 488 -17.46 19.96 -32.67
CA ASN A 488 -17.39 20.08 -34.12
C ASN A 488 -15.92 20.20 -34.59
N ASP A 489 -15.11 21.05 -33.93
CA ASP A 489 -13.68 21.18 -34.24
C ASP A 489 -12.93 19.85 -34.12
N LEU A 490 -13.24 19.05 -33.08
CA LEU A 490 -12.68 17.72 -32.89
C LEU A 490 -13.12 16.73 -33.98
N ARG A 491 -14.40 16.73 -34.36
CA ARG A 491 -14.95 15.85 -35.41
C ARG A 491 -14.40 16.16 -36.80
N GLU A 492 -13.96 17.41 -37.07
CA GLU A 492 -13.37 17.83 -38.34
C GLU A 492 -11.87 17.48 -38.49
N ARG A 493 -11.22 17.08 -37.41
CA ARG A 493 -9.78 16.76 -37.43
C ARG A 493 -9.51 15.39 -38.04
N SER A 494 -8.48 15.32 -38.89
CA SER A 494 -8.14 14.09 -39.62
C SER A 494 -7.61 12.96 -38.75
N GLU A 495 -6.96 13.27 -37.62
CA GLU A 495 -6.44 12.32 -36.65
C GLU A 495 -7.50 11.79 -35.68
N VAL A 496 -8.68 12.41 -35.62
CA VAL A 496 -9.77 11.96 -34.76
C VAL A 496 -10.63 10.94 -35.50
N LEU A 497 -10.76 9.77 -34.92
CA LEU A 497 -11.56 8.67 -35.46
C LEU A 497 -13.00 8.75 -34.98
N GLU A 498 -13.23 9.11 -33.74
CA GLU A 498 -14.54 9.14 -33.12
C GLU A 498 -14.57 10.15 -31.98
N VAL A 499 -15.66 10.89 -31.87
CA VAL A 499 -16.00 11.76 -30.73
C VAL A 499 -17.42 11.46 -30.31
N SER A 500 -17.59 11.00 -29.07
CA SER A 500 -18.88 10.72 -28.46
C SER A 500 -19.16 11.66 -27.31
N VAL A 501 -20.37 12.17 -27.22
CA VAL A 501 -20.82 13.11 -26.22
C VAL A 501 -21.53 12.37 -25.08
N LEU A 502 -21.25 12.81 -23.84
CA LEU A 502 -21.99 12.40 -22.67
C LEU A 502 -22.55 13.63 -21.97
N LYS A 503 -23.84 13.60 -21.68
CA LYS A 503 -24.51 14.57 -20.80
C LYS A 503 -25.09 13.85 -19.61
N SER A 504 -25.24 14.53 -18.49
CA SER A 504 -25.90 13.97 -17.30
C SER A 504 -26.67 15.02 -16.53
N LYS A 505 -27.73 14.58 -15.85
CA LYS A 505 -28.52 15.43 -14.95
C LYS A 505 -28.96 14.65 -13.73
N GLU A 506 -28.79 15.27 -12.57
CA GLU A 506 -29.39 14.78 -11.33
C GLU A 506 -30.83 15.29 -11.25
N VAL A 507 -31.77 14.38 -10.99
CA VAL A 507 -33.21 14.67 -10.89
C VAL A 507 -33.75 14.06 -9.61
N GLU A 508 -34.73 14.76 -9.00
CA GLU A 508 -35.49 14.19 -7.90
C GLU A 508 -36.66 13.38 -8.44
N LEU A 509 -36.78 12.14 -8.02
CA LEU A 509 -37.79 11.20 -8.48
C LEU A 509 -38.56 10.59 -7.32
N THR A 510 -39.74 10.04 -7.60
CA THR A 510 -40.53 9.31 -6.63
C THR A 510 -40.65 7.85 -7.07
N ALA A 511 -40.28 6.95 -6.17
CA ALA A 511 -40.39 5.51 -6.41
C ALA A 511 -41.85 5.05 -6.24
N SER A 512 -42.23 4.03 -7.03
CA SER A 512 -43.46 3.30 -6.72
C SER A 512 -43.33 2.60 -5.37
N ASP A 513 -44.45 2.32 -4.70
CA ASP A 513 -44.43 1.61 -3.41
C ASP A 513 -43.73 0.24 -3.53
N GLU A 514 -43.86 -0.44 -4.67
CA GLU A 514 -43.23 -1.73 -4.95
C GLU A 514 -41.72 -1.60 -5.09
N LEU A 515 -41.23 -0.62 -5.85
CA LEU A 515 -39.81 -0.35 -6.03
C LEU A 515 -39.17 0.07 -4.69
N ARG A 516 -39.82 0.98 -3.95
CA ARG A 516 -39.35 1.45 -2.65
C ARG A 516 -39.19 0.29 -1.68
N GLN A 517 -40.21 -0.56 -1.52
CA GLN A 517 -40.15 -1.69 -0.61
C GLN A 517 -39.06 -2.68 -1.01
N ARG A 518 -38.94 -2.99 -2.30
CA ARG A 518 -37.95 -3.89 -2.84
C ARG A 518 -36.52 -3.41 -2.56
N ILE A 519 -36.22 -2.12 -2.75
CA ILE A 519 -34.89 -1.55 -2.47
C ILE A 519 -34.61 -1.56 -0.96
N VAL A 520 -35.55 -1.16 -0.12
CA VAL A 520 -35.39 -1.13 1.34
C VAL A 520 -35.15 -2.55 1.88
N ASP A 521 -35.93 -3.52 1.42
CA ASP A 521 -35.77 -4.91 1.83
C ASP A 521 -34.37 -5.44 1.43
N PHE A 522 -33.94 -5.17 0.19
CA PHE A 522 -32.63 -5.57 -0.31
C PHE A 522 -31.47 -5.02 0.54
N TYR A 523 -31.50 -3.73 0.89
CA TYR A 523 -30.42 -3.16 1.70
C TYR A 523 -30.47 -3.56 3.18
N ASN A 524 -31.61 -4.01 3.67
CA ASN A 524 -31.74 -4.57 5.02
C ASN A 524 -31.41 -6.07 5.09
N GLU A 525 -31.21 -6.76 3.97
CA GLU A 525 -30.72 -8.13 3.95
C GLU A 525 -29.25 -8.24 4.44
N PRO A 526 -28.86 -9.39 5.01
CA PRO A 526 -27.47 -9.63 5.41
C PRO A 526 -26.50 -9.47 4.22
N TYR A 527 -25.47 -8.67 4.41
CA TYR A 527 -24.33 -8.60 3.52
C TYR A 527 -23.35 -9.76 3.80
N ASP A 528 -23.13 -10.02 5.09
CA ASP A 528 -22.38 -11.15 5.62
C ASP A 528 -22.96 -11.62 6.97
N GLU A 529 -22.22 -12.48 7.70
CA GLU A 529 -22.66 -12.99 9.01
C GLU A 529 -22.74 -11.92 10.10
N THR A 530 -22.20 -10.71 9.88
CA THR A 530 -22.00 -9.67 10.89
C THR A 530 -22.80 -8.40 10.66
N MET A 531 -23.17 -8.07 9.40
CA MET A 531 -23.83 -6.81 9.06
C MET A 531 -24.77 -6.94 7.86
N THR A 532 -25.71 -6.01 7.76
CA THR A 532 -26.59 -5.81 6.59
C THR A 532 -25.88 -5.03 5.49
N ARG A 533 -26.43 -5.05 4.24
CA ARG A 533 -25.92 -4.21 3.14
C ARG A 533 -25.96 -2.71 3.49
N ARG A 534 -26.96 -2.27 4.20
CA ARG A 534 -27.07 -0.88 4.70
C ARG A 534 -25.96 -0.54 5.71
N GLU A 535 -25.72 -1.42 6.66
CA GLU A 535 -24.65 -1.23 7.66
C GLU A 535 -23.25 -1.24 7.02
N SER A 536 -23.04 -1.97 5.91
CA SER A 536 -21.79 -1.91 5.17
C SER A 536 -21.51 -0.51 4.58
N GLN A 537 -22.56 0.30 4.37
CA GLN A 537 -22.48 1.68 3.88
C GLN A 537 -22.41 2.73 4.99
N ALA A 538 -22.32 2.33 6.26
CA ALA A 538 -22.29 3.27 7.41
C ALA A 538 -21.13 4.28 7.38
N ALA A 539 -20.11 4.00 6.57
CA ALA A 539 -19.00 4.92 6.32
C ALA A 539 -19.39 6.14 5.45
N TYR A 540 -20.57 6.12 4.82
CA TYR A 540 -21.08 7.16 3.92
C TYR A 540 -22.41 7.71 4.45
N PRO A 541 -22.38 8.69 5.38
CA PRO A 541 -23.59 9.21 6.02
C PRO A 541 -24.63 9.78 5.05
N ASP A 542 -24.17 10.47 4.00
CA ASP A 542 -25.04 11.06 2.98
C ASP A 542 -25.75 9.99 2.15
N TRP A 543 -25.06 8.88 1.89
CA TRP A 543 -25.67 7.72 1.23
C TRP A 543 -26.78 7.11 2.10
N CYS A 544 -26.49 6.90 3.39
CA CYS A 544 -27.47 6.40 4.34
C CYS A 544 -28.69 7.35 4.44
N ALA A 545 -28.45 8.66 4.51
CA ALA A 545 -29.53 9.67 4.53
C ALA A 545 -30.39 9.65 3.25
N GLY A 546 -29.78 9.39 2.09
CA GLY A 546 -30.49 9.21 0.83
C GLY A 546 -31.40 7.98 0.83
N LEU A 547 -30.93 6.85 1.35
CA LEU A 547 -31.74 5.64 1.51
C LEU A 547 -32.85 5.84 2.54
N ASP A 548 -32.56 6.51 3.66
CA ASP A 548 -33.58 6.89 4.67
C ASP A 548 -34.68 7.77 4.06
N ARG A 549 -34.29 8.71 3.21
CA ARG A 549 -35.24 9.57 2.48
C ARG A 549 -36.15 8.75 1.57
N LEU A 550 -35.57 7.81 0.80
CA LEU A 550 -36.37 6.88 -0.02
C LEU A 550 -37.36 6.09 0.87
N GLU A 551 -36.89 5.52 1.98
CA GLU A 551 -37.69 4.72 2.90
C GLU A 551 -38.85 5.53 3.51
N GLN A 552 -38.61 6.78 3.92
CA GLN A 552 -39.60 7.60 4.62
C GLN A 552 -40.58 8.28 3.66
N THR A 553 -40.07 8.80 2.54
CA THR A 553 -40.88 9.69 1.67
C THR A 553 -41.18 9.08 0.31
N GLY A 554 -40.47 8.01 -0.11
CA GLY A 554 -40.47 7.48 -1.47
C GLY A 554 -39.62 8.29 -2.45
N ASN A 555 -39.08 9.45 -2.04
CA ASN A 555 -38.26 10.29 -2.90
C ASN A 555 -36.78 9.91 -2.88
N TYR A 556 -36.16 9.95 -4.04
CA TYR A 556 -34.72 9.64 -4.22
C TYR A 556 -34.13 10.50 -5.33
N TYR A 557 -32.81 10.52 -5.40
CA TYR A 557 -32.07 11.12 -6.52
C TYR A 557 -31.81 10.10 -7.61
N GLY A 558 -32.13 10.47 -8.86
CA GLY A 558 -31.76 9.73 -10.04
C GLY A 558 -30.71 10.49 -10.84
N ILE A 559 -29.73 9.80 -11.38
CA ILE A 559 -28.80 10.37 -12.35
C ILE A 559 -29.20 9.87 -13.73
N VAL A 560 -29.64 10.80 -14.57
CA VAL A 560 -29.97 10.53 -15.98
C VAL A 560 -28.73 10.78 -16.82
N ILE A 561 -28.29 9.78 -17.58
CA ILE A 561 -27.07 9.81 -18.37
C ILE A 561 -27.40 9.58 -19.83
N ALA A 562 -27.03 10.53 -20.69
CA ALA A 562 -27.16 10.41 -22.14
C ALA A 562 -26.00 9.60 -22.72
N LEU A 563 -26.30 8.53 -23.44
CA LEU A 563 -25.28 7.69 -24.10
C LEU A 563 -25.28 7.94 -25.62
N GLU A 564 -24.10 8.28 -26.16
CA GLU A 564 -23.83 8.35 -27.60
C GLU A 564 -22.76 7.30 -27.95
N ASP A 565 -22.86 6.70 -29.10
CA ASP A 565 -21.91 5.77 -29.77
C ASP A 565 -20.94 5.00 -28.86
N ALA A 566 -19.76 5.58 -28.53
CA ALA A 566 -18.72 4.90 -27.76
C ALA A 566 -19.20 4.55 -26.34
N TYR A 567 -19.95 5.44 -25.70
CA TYR A 567 -20.54 5.19 -24.37
C TYR A 567 -21.61 4.10 -24.42
N LEU A 568 -22.46 4.13 -25.44
CA LEU A 568 -23.48 3.09 -25.61
C LEU A 568 -22.82 1.71 -25.85
N ARG A 569 -21.82 1.64 -26.73
CA ARG A 569 -21.06 0.39 -26.93
C ARG A 569 -20.43 -0.09 -25.63
N TYR A 570 -19.81 0.80 -24.88
CA TYR A 570 -19.19 0.44 -23.61
C TYR A 570 -20.18 -0.20 -22.63
N VAL A 571 -21.37 0.41 -22.48
CA VAL A 571 -22.43 -0.11 -21.60
C VAL A 571 -22.95 -1.46 -22.09
N LEU A 572 -23.16 -1.61 -23.40
CA LEU A 572 -23.59 -2.88 -23.99
C LEU A 572 -22.58 -4.02 -23.81
N ASP A 573 -21.28 -3.71 -23.95
CA ASP A 573 -20.22 -4.72 -23.87
C ASP A 573 -19.87 -5.10 -22.43
N ASN A 574 -20.01 -4.19 -21.47
CA ASN A 574 -19.53 -4.38 -20.12
C ASN A 574 -20.63 -4.56 -19.05
N TYR A 575 -21.89 -4.12 -19.33
CA TYR A 575 -22.96 -4.14 -18.35
C TYR A 575 -24.01 -5.20 -18.71
N PRO A 576 -23.96 -6.40 -18.11
CA PRO A 576 -24.92 -7.45 -18.39
C PRO A 576 -26.31 -7.05 -17.92
N ALA A 577 -27.33 -7.39 -18.74
CA ALA A 577 -28.72 -7.19 -18.37
C ALA A 577 -29.13 -8.17 -17.26
N THR A 578 -29.77 -7.65 -16.22
CA THR A 578 -30.35 -8.40 -15.09
C THR A 578 -31.85 -8.59 -15.25
N SER A 579 -32.50 -7.72 -16.02
CA SER A 579 -33.92 -7.80 -16.36
C SER A 579 -34.13 -7.20 -17.74
N GLY A 580 -34.96 -7.82 -18.57
CA GLY A 580 -35.22 -7.38 -19.95
C GLY A 580 -34.05 -7.69 -20.90
N ASP A 581 -34.08 -7.07 -22.08
CA ASP A 581 -33.05 -7.16 -23.12
C ASP A 581 -32.63 -5.75 -23.54
N PHE A 582 -31.35 -5.42 -23.44
CA PHE A 582 -30.86 -4.12 -23.85
C PHE A 582 -30.61 -4.09 -25.37
N ASP A 583 -31.69 -3.94 -26.12
CA ASP A 583 -31.68 -3.77 -27.58
C ASP A 583 -31.31 -2.32 -27.94
N ALA A 584 -30.17 -2.14 -28.62
CA ALA A 584 -29.68 -0.83 -29.03
C ALA A 584 -30.60 -0.12 -30.02
N GLU A 585 -31.30 -0.84 -30.93
CA GLU A 585 -32.22 -0.26 -31.91
C GLU A 585 -33.46 0.30 -31.19
N GLN A 586 -34.02 -0.46 -30.24
CA GLN A 586 -35.14 0.01 -29.41
C GLN A 586 -34.76 1.17 -28.54
N PHE A 587 -33.56 1.12 -27.91
CA PHE A 587 -33.04 2.21 -27.09
C PHE A 587 -32.92 3.51 -27.89
N ALA A 588 -32.37 3.44 -29.13
CA ALA A 588 -32.18 4.62 -29.98
C ALA A 588 -33.49 5.32 -30.38
N THR A 589 -34.65 4.64 -30.27
CA THR A 589 -35.96 5.27 -30.54
C THR A 589 -36.28 6.40 -29.58
N GLY A 590 -35.66 6.46 -28.39
CA GLY A 590 -35.97 7.44 -27.35
C GLY A 590 -37.36 7.27 -26.72
N GLN A 591 -37.94 6.07 -26.79
CA GLN A 591 -39.22 5.72 -26.16
C GLN A 591 -39.02 4.92 -24.85
N TYR A 592 -37.82 4.54 -24.57
CA TYR A 592 -37.43 3.67 -23.43
C TYR A 592 -36.29 4.28 -22.65
N VAL A 593 -36.15 3.82 -21.41
CA VAL A 593 -34.98 4.08 -20.54
C VAL A 593 -34.36 2.74 -20.13
N VAL A 594 -33.06 2.72 -19.87
CA VAL A 594 -32.38 1.58 -19.28
C VAL A 594 -31.96 1.96 -17.87
N ALA A 595 -32.34 1.14 -16.87
CA ALA A 595 -31.94 1.35 -15.49
C ALA A 595 -30.55 0.73 -15.23
N GLY A 596 -29.63 1.49 -14.64
CA GLY A 596 -28.28 1.03 -14.28
C GLY A 596 -28.14 0.77 -12.78
N GLY A 597 -27.00 0.18 -12.40
CA GLY A 597 -26.68 -0.08 -10.99
C GLY A 597 -27.43 -1.27 -10.37
N ALA A 598 -28.10 -2.10 -11.16
CA ALA A 598 -28.77 -3.29 -10.66
C ALA A 598 -27.76 -4.33 -10.17
N TYR A 599 -28.03 -4.96 -9.02
CA TYR A 599 -27.33 -6.17 -8.61
C TYR A 599 -27.74 -7.37 -9.48
N ALA A 600 -27.03 -8.49 -9.41
CA ALA A 600 -27.29 -9.68 -10.21
C ALA A 600 -28.73 -10.17 -10.11
N GLU A 601 -29.40 -9.94 -8.99
CA GLU A 601 -30.81 -10.28 -8.76
C GLU A 601 -31.80 -9.26 -9.38
N GLY A 602 -31.32 -8.11 -9.91
CA GLY A 602 -32.13 -7.05 -10.51
C GLY A 602 -33.01 -6.30 -9.50
N VAL A 603 -32.72 -6.39 -8.21
CA VAL A 603 -33.59 -5.92 -7.12
C VAL A 603 -33.40 -4.43 -6.82
N SER A 604 -32.17 -3.92 -7.00
CA SER A 604 -31.78 -2.56 -6.55
C SER A 604 -32.17 -1.44 -7.51
N SER A 605 -32.81 -1.73 -8.64
CA SER A 605 -33.25 -0.76 -9.65
C SER A 605 -34.61 -1.14 -10.27
N PRO A 606 -35.26 -0.23 -11.02
CA PRO A 606 -36.50 -0.54 -11.74
C PRO A 606 -36.29 -1.68 -12.73
N ALA A 607 -37.21 -2.65 -12.77
CA ALA A 607 -37.16 -3.80 -13.64
C ALA A 607 -37.72 -3.47 -15.04
N ALA A 608 -37.37 -4.29 -16.03
CA ALA A 608 -37.93 -4.17 -17.38
C ALA A 608 -39.47 -4.22 -17.36
N GLY A 609 -40.10 -3.30 -18.05
CA GLY A 609 -41.57 -3.10 -18.07
C GLY A 609 -42.14 -2.21 -16.98
N GLU A 610 -41.38 -1.87 -15.94
CA GLU A 610 -41.75 -0.79 -15.01
C GLU A 610 -41.66 0.58 -15.71
N THR A 611 -42.27 1.60 -15.16
CA THR A 611 -42.24 2.96 -15.71
C THR A 611 -41.55 3.92 -14.77
N VAL A 612 -40.79 4.86 -15.31
CA VAL A 612 -40.14 5.94 -14.60
C VAL A 612 -40.54 7.28 -15.19
N GLU A 613 -40.79 8.26 -14.33
CA GLU A 613 -41.10 9.62 -14.75
C GLU A 613 -39.82 10.44 -14.88
N LEU A 614 -39.44 10.81 -16.10
CA LEU A 614 -38.28 11.64 -16.38
C LEU A 614 -38.74 12.91 -17.15
N GLY A 615 -38.38 14.07 -16.64
CA GLY A 615 -38.72 15.34 -17.29
C GLY A 615 -40.22 15.54 -17.53
N GLY A 616 -41.12 14.88 -16.74
CA GLY A 616 -42.56 14.91 -16.88
C GLY A 616 -43.14 13.90 -17.88
N GLU A 617 -42.28 13.04 -18.48
CA GLU A 617 -42.74 11.95 -19.36
C GLU A 617 -42.65 10.60 -18.62
N GLN A 618 -43.67 9.76 -18.77
CA GLN A 618 -43.69 8.39 -18.26
C GLN A 618 -43.05 7.47 -19.31
N LEU A 619 -41.84 6.95 -18.99
CA LEU A 619 -41.04 6.15 -19.88
C LEU A 619 -40.94 4.71 -19.37
N PRO A 620 -41.23 3.70 -20.19
CA PRO A 620 -41.04 2.31 -19.80
C PRO A 620 -39.55 1.95 -19.75
N VAL A 621 -39.18 1.13 -18.76
CA VAL A 621 -37.84 0.56 -18.62
C VAL A 621 -37.68 -0.59 -19.63
N LEU A 622 -36.74 -0.45 -20.54
CA LEU A 622 -36.39 -1.48 -21.53
C LEU A 622 -35.64 -2.66 -20.89
N ALA A 623 -34.64 -2.33 -20.11
CA ALA A 623 -33.80 -3.28 -19.40
C ALA A 623 -33.22 -2.67 -18.13
N SER A 624 -32.86 -3.54 -17.18
CA SER A 624 -31.97 -3.18 -16.08
C SER A 624 -30.62 -3.84 -16.28
N VAL A 625 -29.54 -3.10 -16.08
CA VAL A 625 -28.17 -3.59 -16.29
C VAL A 625 -27.35 -3.53 -15.01
N MET A 626 -26.46 -4.51 -14.84
CA MET A 626 -25.52 -4.56 -13.73
C MET A 626 -24.27 -3.74 -14.09
N GLY A 627 -24.29 -2.48 -13.71
CA GLY A 627 -23.18 -1.57 -13.97
C GLY A 627 -23.34 -0.29 -13.15
N ASP A 628 -22.27 0.43 -13.05
CA ASP A 628 -22.19 1.67 -12.28
C ASP A 628 -21.84 2.88 -13.17
N THR A 629 -21.34 3.92 -12.56
CA THR A 629 -20.90 5.15 -13.23
C THR A 629 -19.37 5.23 -13.34
N SER A 630 -18.66 4.11 -13.26
CA SER A 630 -17.19 4.08 -13.27
C SER A 630 -16.56 4.74 -14.49
N PHE A 631 -17.23 4.66 -15.65
CA PHE A 631 -16.79 5.34 -16.87
C PHE A 631 -17.02 6.87 -16.88
N LEU A 632 -17.75 7.38 -15.91
CA LEU A 632 -17.84 8.83 -15.69
C LEU A 632 -16.62 9.25 -14.89
N SER A 633 -15.79 10.13 -15.44
CA SER A 633 -14.71 10.73 -14.70
C SER A 633 -15.25 11.47 -13.45
N GLY A 634 -14.51 11.37 -12.35
CA GLY A 634 -14.94 11.91 -11.07
C GLY A 634 -16.05 11.11 -10.34
N SER A 635 -16.37 9.90 -10.83
CA SER A 635 -17.53 9.11 -10.40
C SER A 635 -17.43 8.47 -9.00
N ASN A 636 -16.30 8.57 -8.29
CA ASN A 636 -16.22 8.18 -6.87
C ASN A 636 -17.20 8.95 -5.96
N SER A 637 -17.91 9.95 -6.51
CA SER A 637 -19.04 10.59 -5.85
C SER A 637 -20.29 9.71 -5.78
N SER A 638 -20.37 8.65 -6.60
CA SER A 638 -21.53 7.73 -6.59
C SER A 638 -21.59 6.89 -5.32
N GLU A 639 -20.46 6.59 -4.70
CA GLU A 639 -20.43 5.87 -3.43
C GLU A 639 -20.84 6.72 -2.22
N SER A 640 -20.81 8.05 -2.33
CA SER A 640 -21.10 8.96 -1.24
C SER A 640 -22.57 9.37 -1.12
N ILE A 641 -23.39 9.14 -2.15
CA ILE A 641 -24.80 9.54 -2.18
C ILE A 641 -25.64 8.41 -2.77
N PHE A 642 -26.75 8.07 -2.10
CA PHE A 642 -27.71 7.11 -2.65
C PHE A 642 -28.44 7.70 -3.85
N HIS A 643 -28.31 7.08 -5.03
CA HIS A 643 -29.02 7.43 -6.26
C HIS A 643 -29.29 6.20 -7.11
N LEU A 644 -30.23 6.29 -8.02
CA LEU A 644 -30.46 5.32 -9.09
C LEU A 644 -30.00 5.91 -10.43
N ILE A 645 -29.54 5.04 -11.32
CA ILE A 645 -28.96 5.43 -12.61
C ILE A 645 -29.97 5.14 -13.72
N TYR A 646 -30.07 6.06 -14.68
CA TYR A 646 -30.94 5.92 -15.85
C TYR A 646 -30.17 6.30 -17.12
N PHE A 647 -30.00 5.35 -18.01
CA PHE A 647 -29.41 5.60 -19.32
C PHE A 647 -30.50 5.93 -20.33
N VAL A 648 -30.26 6.95 -21.13
CA VAL A 648 -31.15 7.41 -22.20
C VAL A 648 -30.32 7.73 -23.45
N PRO A 649 -30.88 7.63 -24.68
CA PRO A 649 -30.16 8.13 -25.85
C PRO A 649 -30.06 9.66 -25.82
N LEU A 650 -29.00 10.22 -26.42
CA LEU A 650 -28.75 11.68 -26.44
C LEU A 650 -29.99 12.46 -26.98
N SER A 651 -30.68 11.95 -28.00
CA SER A 651 -31.89 12.56 -28.57
C SER A 651 -33.04 12.71 -27.58
N LEU A 652 -33.21 11.71 -26.71
CA LEU A 652 -34.22 11.77 -25.64
C LEU A 652 -33.78 12.75 -24.56
N PHE A 653 -32.50 12.71 -24.16
CA PHE A 653 -31.96 13.61 -23.15
C PHE A 653 -32.15 15.08 -23.52
N ASP A 654 -31.75 15.44 -24.75
CA ASP A 654 -31.89 16.83 -25.24
C ASP A 654 -33.35 17.31 -25.34
N ARG A 655 -34.28 16.37 -25.55
CA ARG A 655 -35.74 16.67 -25.51
C ARG A 655 -36.24 16.95 -24.12
N LEU A 656 -35.80 16.13 -23.13
CA LEU A 656 -36.22 16.25 -21.73
C LEU A 656 -35.51 17.40 -21.02
N PHE A 657 -34.24 17.65 -21.35
CA PHE A 657 -33.36 18.60 -20.66
C PHE A 657 -32.55 19.48 -21.63
N PRO A 658 -33.23 20.36 -22.38
CA PRO A 658 -32.65 21.12 -23.50
C PRO A 658 -31.57 22.10 -23.06
N ASP A 659 -31.60 22.53 -21.80
CA ASP A 659 -30.66 23.53 -21.28
C ASP A 659 -29.38 22.90 -20.66
N GLU A 660 -29.23 21.58 -20.67
CA GLU A 660 -28.09 20.92 -20.04
C GLU A 660 -26.84 20.91 -20.93
N GLY A 661 -25.68 21.20 -20.34
CA GLY A 661 -24.38 21.21 -21.00
C GLY A 661 -23.79 19.81 -21.21
N ILE A 662 -22.69 19.77 -21.95
CA ILE A 662 -21.90 18.55 -22.16
C ILE A 662 -21.03 18.33 -20.91
N ARG A 663 -21.14 17.15 -20.31
CA ARG A 663 -20.34 16.77 -19.16
C ARG A 663 -18.98 16.24 -19.55
N GLN A 664 -18.93 15.37 -20.60
CA GLN A 664 -17.74 14.62 -20.95
C GLN A 664 -17.74 14.26 -22.44
N LEU A 665 -16.55 14.16 -23.03
CA LEU A 665 -16.33 13.62 -24.37
C LEU A 665 -15.43 12.40 -24.28
N ALA A 666 -15.77 11.36 -25.01
CA ALA A 666 -14.88 10.24 -25.33
C ALA A 666 -14.28 10.48 -26.72
N VAL A 667 -12.96 10.47 -26.83
CA VAL A 667 -12.26 10.71 -28.11
C VAL A 667 -11.33 9.55 -28.39
N ASN A 668 -11.48 8.93 -29.55
CA ASN A 668 -10.54 7.94 -30.08
C ASN A 668 -9.81 8.55 -31.28
N ILE A 669 -8.49 8.34 -31.34
CA ILE A 669 -7.62 8.92 -32.37
C ILE A 669 -6.87 7.86 -33.17
N ASP A 670 -6.39 8.23 -34.34
CA ASP A 670 -5.31 7.52 -35.02
C ASP A 670 -3.99 7.87 -34.33
N HIS A 671 -3.35 6.88 -33.69
CA HIS A 671 -2.10 7.07 -32.95
C HIS A 671 -0.96 7.66 -33.78
N SER A 672 -1.05 7.62 -35.11
CA SER A 672 -0.07 8.29 -36.00
C SER A 672 -0.14 9.83 -35.90
N GLY A 673 -1.26 10.40 -35.45
CA GLY A 673 -1.48 11.83 -35.25
C GLY A 673 -1.44 12.28 -33.80
N GLN A 674 -1.01 11.43 -32.85
CA GLN A 674 -1.07 11.67 -31.41
C GLN A 674 -0.36 12.97 -30.98
N GLU A 675 0.88 13.23 -31.46
CA GLU A 675 1.64 14.44 -31.10
C GLU A 675 0.91 15.73 -31.54
N GLU A 676 0.27 15.71 -32.74
CA GLU A 676 -0.47 16.85 -33.26
C GLU A 676 -1.75 17.09 -32.44
N PHE A 677 -2.42 16.02 -32.06
CA PHE A 677 -3.61 16.08 -31.21
C PHE A 677 -3.29 16.59 -29.80
N GLU A 678 -2.25 16.08 -29.16
CA GLU A 678 -1.80 16.54 -27.82
C GLU A 678 -1.35 18.01 -27.85
N HIS A 679 -0.69 18.44 -28.91
CA HIS A 679 -0.34 19.85 -29.09
C HIS A 679 -1.61 20.72 -29.21
N TYR A 680 -2.60 20.25 -29.95
CA TYR A 680 -3.89 20.94 -30.06
C TYR A 680 -4.58 21.05 -28.68
N LEU A 681 -4.69 19.96 -27.93
CA LEU A 681 -5.30 19.96 -26.61
C LEU A 681 -4.56 20.85 -25.62
N SER A 682 -3.22 20.84 -25.64
CA SER A 682 -2.41 21.70 -24.77
C SER A 682 -2.67 23.18 -25.05
N LYS A 683 -2.74 23.57 -26.35
CA LYS A 683 -3.06 24.92 -26.77
C LYS A 683 -4.49 25.33 -26.40
N TYR A 684 -5.43 24.39 -26.52
CA TYR A 684 -6.81 24.62 -26.14
C TYR A 684 -6.91 24.85 -24.62
N LYS A 685 -6.25 24.01 -23.81
CA LYS A 685 -6.18 24.13 -22.36
C LYS A 685 -5.53 25.46 -21.90
N GLN A 686 -4.51 25.97 -22.62
CA GLN A 686 -3.83 27.21 -22.27
C GLN A 686 -4.58 28.48 -22.75
N GLY A 687 -5.37 28.38 -23.80
CA GLY A 687 -5.88 29.57 -24.51
C GLY A 687 -7.26 30.04 -24.08
N LEU A 688 -8.20 29.23 -23.66
CA LEU A 688 -9.61 29.61 -23.60
C LEU A 688 -10.42 28.99 -22.44
N ASN A 689 -10.02 27.89 -21.82
CA ASN A 689 -10.94 27.25 -20.89
C ASN A 689 -10.20 26.43 -19.81
N ARG A 690 -10.01 27.03 -18.66
CA ARG A 690 -9.44 26.40 -17.47
C ARG A 690 -10.42 25.46 -16.75
N GLY A 691 -11.67 25.45 -17.15
CA GLY A 691 -12.71 24.58 -16.62
C GLY A 691 -12.77 23.19 -17.27
N ILE A 692 -11.74 22.76 -18.03
CA ILE A 692 -11.67 21.46 -18.69
C ILE A 692 -10.53 20.64 -18.12
N ASN A 693 -10.82 19.35 -17.82
CA ASN A 693 -9.81 18.35 -17.59
C ASN A 693 -9.67 17.42 -18.78
N VAL A 694 -8.45 16.99 -19.04
CA VAL A 694 -8.12 16.03 -20.09
C VAL A 694 -7.40 14.86 -19.43
N TRP A 695 -7.99 13.68 -19.56
CA TRP A 695 -7.41 12.43 -19.10
C TRP A 695 -6.95 11.61 -20.31
N MET A 696 -5.71 11.14 -20.28
CA MET A 696 -5.15 10.34 -21.36
C MET A 696 -5.08 8.87 -20.94
N ARG A 697 -5.36 7.98 -21.86
CA ARG A 697 -5.19 6.51 -21.63
C ARG A 697 -3.75 6.18 -21.22
N SER A 698 -2.76 6.91 -21.71
CA SER A 698 -1.33 6.80 -21.34
C SER A 698 -1.09 7.07 -19.84
N ASP A 699 -1.81 8.02 -19.23
CA ASP A 699 -1.67 8.35 -17.81
C ASP A 699 -2.14 7.17 -16.95
N TYR A 700 -3.26 6.54 -17.32
CA TYR A 700 -3.76 5.33 -16.67
C TYR A 700 -2.84 4.13 -16.89
N GLN A 701 -2.20 4.03 -18.06
CA GLN A 701 -1.21 2.99 -18.34
C GLN A 701 0.01 3.14 -17.43
N GLU A 702 0.54 4.36 -17.28
CA GLU A 702 1.61 4.63 -16.35
C GLU A 702 1.19 4.38 -14.89
N ALA A 703 0.00 4.82 -14.50
CA ALA A 703 -0.57 4.55 -13.18
C ALA A 703 -0.69 3.04 -12.90
N PHE A 704 -1.17 2.25 -13.87
CA PHE A 704 -1.24 0.80 -13.77
C PHE A 704 0.13 0.16 -13.56
N GLN A 705 1.14 0.54 -14.37
CA GLN A 705 2.50 0.01 -14.23
C GLN A 705 3.09 0.35 -12.86
N ASN A 706 2.87 1.57 -12.38
CA ASN A 706 3.31 2.03 -11.08
C ASN A 706 2.59 1.27 -9.95
N ALA A 707 1.27 1.12 -10.01
CA ALA A 707 0.48 0.38 -9.03
C ALA A 707 0.93 -1.09 -8.93
N ARG A 708 1.09 -1.77 -10.08
CA ARG A 708 1.58 -3.15 -10.16
C ARG A 708 2.97 -3.31 -9.53
N LEU A 709 3.90 -2.41 -9.86
CA LEU A 709 5.23 -2.41 -9.30
C LEU A 709 5.21 -2.13 -7.79
N ASN A 710 4.46 -1.12 -7.37
CA ASN A 710 4.41 -0.68 -5.99
C ASN A 710 3.84 -1.76 -5.05
N GLU A 711 2.85 -2.51 -5.48
CA GLU A 711 2.30 -3.61 -4.70
C GLU A 711 3.27 -4.82 -4.62
N CYS A 712 3.94 -5.17 -5.72
CA CYS A 712 4.76 -6.37 -5.79
C CYS A 712 6.21 -6.14 -5.34
N LEU A 713 6.78 -4.95 -5.57
CA LEU A 713 8.19 -4.63 -5.32
C LEU A 713 8.66 -4.90 -3.88
N PRO A 714 7.91 -4.55 -2.82
CA PRO A 714 8.33 -4.84 -1.44
C PRO A 714 8.50 -6.33 -1.18
N ARG A 715 7.52 -7.13 -1.64
CA ARG A 715 7.52 -8.58 -1.47
C ARG A 715 8.62 -9.23 -2.29
N LEU A 716 8.90 -8.72 -3.49
CA LEU A 716 10.02 -9.17 -4.33
C LEU A 716 11.36 -8.89 -3.66
N ILE A 717 11.57 -7.69 -3.10
CA ILE A 717 12.81 -7.33 -2.37
C ILE A 717 13.02 -8.26 -1.20
N VAL A 718 12.02 -8.44 -0.34
CA VAL A 718 12.09 -9.38 0.79
C VAL A 718 12.38 -10.79 0.30
N GLY A 719 11.68 -11.26 -0.73
CA GLY A 719 11.85 -12.58 -1.30
C GLY A 719 13.26 -12.81 -1.89
N ILE A 720 13.83 -11.83 -2.59
CA ILE A 720 15.18 -11.88 -3.15
C ILE A 720 16.22 -11.96 -2.02
N VAL A 721 16.11 -11.14 -0.98
CA VAL A 721 17.04 -11.18 0.16
C VAL A 721 16.91 -12.51 0.90
N LEU A 722 15.70 -13.03 1.09
CA LEU A 722 15.48 -14.35 1.68
C LEU A 722 16.04 -15.47 0.81
N MET A 723 15.97 -15.35 -0.52
CA MET A 723 16.61 -16.30 -1.44
C MET A 723 18.15 -16.26 -1.30
N ILE A 724 18.74 -15.08 -1.19
CA ILE A 724 20.18 -14.92 -0.91
C ILE A 724 20.52 -15.59 0.42
N ILE A 725 19.74 -15.38 1.47
CA ILE A 725 19.89 -16.04 2.77
C ILE A 725 19.78 -17.56 2.62
N GLY A 726 18.84 -18.08 1.85
CA GLY A 726 18.68 -19.50 1.57
C GLY A 726 19.88 -20.11 0.82
N LEU A 727 20.38 -19.40 -0.19
CA LEU A 727 21.56 -19.79 -0.95
C LEU A 727 22.85 -19.74 -0.09
N LEU A 728 22.99 -18.73 0.77
CA LEU A 728 24.08 -18.65 1.75
C LEU A 728 24.02 -19.80 2.76
N ASN A 729 22.84 -20.18 3.21
CA ASN A 729 22.63 -21.33 4.10
C ASN A 729 23.03 -22.64 3.39
N PHE A 730 22.67 -22.80 2.11
CA PHE A 730 23.11 -23.92 1.30
C PHE A 730 24.63 -23.95 1.12
N ALA A 731 25.25 -22.81 0.80
CA ALA A 731 26.72 -22.70 0.70
C ALA A 731 27.42 -23.02 2.02
N ASN A 732 26.92 -22.48 3.14
CA ASN A 732 27.43 -22.78 4.48
C ASN A 732 27.34 -24.27 4.82
N MET A 733 26.25 -24.93 4.44
CA MET A 733 26.11 -26.38 4.60
C MET A 733 27.21 -27.13 3.85
N LEU A 734 27.52 -26.76 2.59
CA LEU A 734 28.56 -27.38 1.78
C LEU A 734 29.96 -27.13 2.36
N VAL A 735 30.26 -25.88 2.76
CA VAL A 735 31.54 -25.53 3.42
C VAL A 735 31.74 -26.35 4.66
N THR A 736 30.77 -26.38 5.53
CA THR A 736 30.90 -27.09 6.82
C THR A 736 31.07 -28.58 6.63
N LYS A 737 30.31 -29.18 5.73
CA LYS A 737 30.36 -30.60 5.45
C LYS A 737 31.75 -31.01 4.94
N THR A 738 32.39 -30.13 4.17
CA THR A 738 33.74 -30.33 3.66
C THR A 738 34.80 -30.11 4.74
N MET A 739 34.68 -29.03 5.54
CA MET A 739 35.68 -28.66 6.52
C MET A 739 35.75 -29.62 7.73
N VAL A 740 34.56 -30.08 8.22
CA VAL A 740 34.51 -31.06 9.32
C VAL A 740 35.18 -32.38 8.96
N ARG A 741 35.24 -32.75 7.69
CA ARG A 741 35.81 -34.01 7.17
C ARG A 741 37.27 -33.89 6.72
N LYS A 742 37.95 -32.79 7.03
CA LYS A 742 39.30 -32.51 6.60
C LYS A 742 40.28 -33.66 7.02
N LYS A 743 40.11 -34.22 8.21
CA LYS A 743 40.87 -35.37 8.73
C LYS A 743 40.59 -36.67 7.96
N GLU A 744 39.30 -36.93 7.66
CA GLU A 744 38.86 -38.09 6.84
C GLU A 744 39.47 -38.04 5.44
N PHE A 745 39.53 -36.87 4.83
CA PHE A 745 40.16 -36.68 3.52
C PHE A 745 41.67 -36.87 3.56
N ALA A 746 42.33 -36.46 4.65
CA ALA A 746 43.77 -36.72 4.84
C ALA A 746 44.05 -38.23 4.92
N VAL A 747 43.19 -39.01 5.61
CA VAL A 747 43.27 -40.48 5.64
C VAL A 747 43.05 -41.07 4.24
N TYR A 748 42.08 -40.59 3.46
CA TYR A 748 41.88 -41.10 2.09
C TYR A 748 43.08 -40.81 1.20
N GLN A 749 43.72 -39.64 1.34
CA GLN A 749 44.92 -39.29 0.61
C GLN A 749 46.14 -40.13 1.06
N SER A 750 46.29 -40.47 2.33
CA SER A 750 47.33 -41.35 2.83
C SER A 750 47.15 -42.79 2.34
N LEU A 751 45.90 -43.20 2.00
CA LEU A 751 45.58 -44.48 1.39
C LEU A 751 45.72 -44.50 -0.15
N GLY A 752 46.20 -43.37 -0.76
CA GLY A 752 46.48 -43.29 -2.18
C GLY A 752 45.47 -42.53 -3.02
N MET A 753 44.49 -41.86 -2.42
CA MET A 753 43.57 -40.99 -3.18
C MET A 753 44.31 -39.74 -3.71
N THR A 754 44.22 -39.50 -5.01
CA THR A 754 44.82 -38.31 -5.65
C THR A 754 43.98 -37.04 -5.40
N ASN A 755 44.64 -35.87 -5.54
CA ASN A 755 43.96 -34.58 -5.41
C ASN A 755 42.77 -34.43 -6.42
N ARG A 756 42.95 -34.92 -7.65
CA ARG A 756 41.87 -34.92 -8.65
C ARG A 756 40.69 -35.79 -8.23
N GLN A 757 40.95 -36.98 -7.64
CA GLN A 757 39.88 -37.83 -7.12
C GLN A 757 39.16 -37.20 -5.93
N LEU A 758 39.86 -36.49 -5.05
CA LEU A 758 39.25 -35.70 -3.97
C LEU A 758 38.38 -34.57 -4.50
N GLN A 759 38.85 -33.82 -5.50
CA GLN A 759 38.09 -32.79 -6.18
C GLN A 759 36.79 -33.35 -6.77
N TRP A 760 36.87 -34.47 -7.52
CA TRP A 760 35.73 -35.15 -8.09
C TRP A 760 34.72 -35.64 -7.03
N LEU A 761 35.22 -36.16 -5.90
CA LEU A 761 34.38 -36.59 -4.78
C LEU A 761 33.59 -35.41 -4.22
N LEU A 762 34.23 -34.29 -3.95
CA LEU A 762 33.59 -33.09 -3.39
C LEU A 762 32.61 -32.47 -4.38
N LEU A 763 32.98 -32.40 -5.66
CA LEU A 763 32.03 -31.95 -6.73
C LEU A 763 30.80 -32.85 -6.82
N THR A 764 30.99 -34.16 -6.85
CA THR A 764 29.90 -35.12 -6.91
C THR A 764 28.99 -35.00 -5.66
N GLU A 765 29.58 -34.80 -4.47
CA GLU A 765 28.81 -34.55 -3.25
C GLU A 765 27.99 -33.26 -3.34
N GLY A 766 28.55 -32.14 -3.82
CA GLY A 766 27.87 -30.88 -4.03
C GLY A 766 26.72 -31.01 -5.01
N LEU A 767 26.95 -31.60 -6.18
CA LEU A 767 25.94 -31.81 -7.21
C LEU A 767 24.82 -32.74 -6.76
N LEU A 768 25.11 -33.81 -6.03
CA LEU A 768 24.10 -34.70 -5.47
C LEU A 768 23.24 -33.99 -4.43
N HIS A 769 23.79 -33.05 -3.64
CA HIS A 769 22.98 -32.24 -2.72
C HIS A 769 22.08 -31.30 -3.48
N ALA A 770 22.61 -30.58 -4.48
CA ALA A 770 21.78 -29.73 -5.32
C ALA A 770 20.67 -30.52 -6.01
N ALA A 771 20.98 -31.68 -6.59
CA ALA A 771 20.00 -32.57 -7.21
C ALA A 771 18.90 -33.03 -6.21
N LEU A 772 19.30 -33.43 -5.00
CA LEU A 772 18.35 -33.83 -3.94
C LEU A 772 17.42 -32.67 -3.56
N LEU A 773 17.97 -31.46 -3.38
CA LEU A 773 17.17 -30.26 -3.08
C LEU A 773 16.24 -29.93 -4.25
N THR A 774 16.73 -29.96 -5.49
CA THR A 774 15.92 -29.66 -6.69
C THR A 774 14.74 -30.65 -6.81
N VAL A 775 14.99 -31.95 -6.62
CA VAL A 775 13.95 -33.00 -6.70
C VAL A 775 12.84 -32.80 -5.66
N ILE A 776 13.12 -32.11 -4.54
CA ILE A 776 12.13 -31.80 -3.51
C ILE A 776 11.53 -30.40 -3.72
N LEU A 777 12.36 -29.38 -3.97
CA LEU A 777 11.92 -27.99 -4.11
C LEU A 777 10.97 -27.80 -5.30
N LEU A 778 11.29 -28.41 -6.45
CA LEU A 778 10.54 -28.23 -7.66
C LEU A 778 9.07 -28.74 -7.51
N PRO A 779 8.80 -30.01 -7.15
CA PRO A 779 7.43 -30.46 -7.00
C PRO A 779 6.70 -29.82 -5.83
N VAL A 780 7.37 -29.54 -4.70
CA VAL A 780 6.71 -28.91 -3.56
C VAL A 780 6.33 -27.46 -3.89
N THR A 781 7.22 -26.68 -4.49
CA THR A 781 6.90 -25.30 -4.92
C THR A 781 5.77 -25.33 -5.94
N PHE A 782 5.84 -26.25 -6.94
CA PHE A 782 4.79 -26.40 -7.94
C PHE A 782 3.45 -26.73 -7.29
N LEU A 783 3.37 -27.75 -6.44
CA LEU A 783 2.12 -28.18 -5.80
C LEU A 783 1.52 -27.08 -4.92
N VAL A 784 2.34 -26.45 -4.06
CA VAL A 784 1.87 -25.40 -3.15
C VAL A 784 1.37 -24.19 -3.92
N THR A 785 2.07 -23.76 -4.97
CA THR A 785 1.63 -22.61 -5.78
C THR A 785 0.47 -22.96 -6.69
N TRP A 786 0.43 -24.17 -7.27
CA TRP A 786 -0.65 -24.61 -8.16
C TRP A 786 -2.00 -24.71 -7.46
N PHE A 787 -2.03 -25.29 -6.25
CA PHE A 787 -3.27 -25.43 -5.48
C PHE A 787 -3.56 -24.22 -4.57
N GLY A 788 -2.53 -23.57 -4.05
CA GLY A 788 -2.69 -22.48 -3.08
C GLY A 788 -3.03 -21.14 -3.74
N MET A 789 -2.40 -20.80 -4.89
CA MET A 789 -2.61 -19.49 -5.51
C MET A 789 -4.05 -19.27 -6.03
N PRO A 790 -4.73 -20.24 -6.67
CA PRO A 790 -6.13 -20.06 -7.05
C PRO A 790 -7.05 -19.76 -5.85
N VAL A 791 -6.81 -20.42 -4.70
CA VAL A 791 -7.58 -20.14 -3.47
C VAL A 791 -7.31 -18.71 -2.97
N VAL A 792 -6.06 -18.26 -3.01
CA VAL A 792 -5.73 -16.87 -2.64
C VAL A 792 -6.40 -15.89 -3.60
N PHE A 793 -6.37 -16.18 -4.90
CA PHE A 793 -6.99 -15.30 -5.91
C PHE A 793 -8.52 -15.22 -5.76
N SER A 794 -9.20 -16.33 -5.43
CA SER A 794 -10.65 -16.34 -5.22
C SER A 794 -11.12 -15.51 -4.01
N GLN A 795 -10.21 -15.21 -3.08
CA GLN A 795 -10.51 -14.40 -1.88
C GLN A 795 -10.10 -12.92 -2.05
N LEU A 796 -9.39 -12.60 -3.11
CA LEU A 796 -8.97 -11.23 -3.41
C LEU A 796 -9.98 -10.62 -4.38
N ASN A 797 -10.38 -9.38 -4.13
CA ASN A 797 -11.10 -8.61 -5.13
C ASN A 797 -10.10 -8.22 -6.24
N THR A 798 -10.10 -8.97 -7.34
CA THR A 798 -9.07 -8.93 -8.38
C THR A 798 -9.66 -8.56 -9.74
N TRP A 799 -10.47 -7.48 -9.77
CA TRP A 799 -11.17 -7.05 -10.99
C TRP A 799 -10.23 -6.77 -12.18
N CYS A 800 -8.98 -6.33 -11.90
CA CYS A 800 -7.96 -6.05 -12.93
C CYS A 800 -6.91 -7.17 -13.06
N MET A 801 -7.23 -8.41 -12.70
CA MET A 801 -6.28 -9.52 -12.75
C MET A 801 -6.85 -10.72 -13.48
N THR A 802 -6.06 -11.25 -14.41
CA THR A 802 -6.28 -12.56 -15.02
C THR A 802 -5.25 -13.54 -14.49
N TYR A 803 -5.68 -14.64 -13.85
CA TYR A 803 -4.76 -15.60 -13.25
C TYR A 803 -3.77 -16.17 -14.27
N HIS A 804 -2.49 -15.82 -14.10
CA HIS A 804 -1.41 -16.28 -14.96
C HIS A 804 -0.35 -17.03 -14.15
N TYR A 805 -0.23 -18.32 -14.36
CA TYR A 805 0.71 -19.18 -13.64
C TYR A 805 2.12 -19.12 -14.24
N ALA A 806 3.08 -18.54 -13.50
CA ALA A 806 4.47 -18.40 -13.92
C ALA A 806 5.46 -18.62 -12.76
N LEU A 807 6.49 -19.42 -13.00
CA LEU A 807 7.50 -19.78 -11.99
C LEU A 807 8.91 -19.29 -12.35
N ALA A 808 9.04 -18.09 -12.94
CA ALA A 808 10.35 -17.54 -13.33
C ALA A 808 11.39 -17.50 -12.18
N PRO A 809 11.05 -17.15 -10.92
CA PRO A 809 12.02 -17.15 -9.82
C PRO A 809 12.61 -18.53 -9.53
N LEU A 810 11.82 -19.61 -9.70
CA LEU A 810 12.31 -20.98 -9.53
C LEU A 810 13.40 -21.32 -10.57
N TRP A 811 13.15 -20.96 -11.84
CA TRP A 811 14.10 -21.19 -12.93
C TRP A 811 15.39 -20.36 -12.80
N LEU A 812 15.35 -19.22 -12.09
CA LEU A 812 16.54 -18.44 -11.76
C LEU A 812 17.31 -19.03 -10.57
N ALA A 813 16.62 -19.52 -9.56
CA ALA A 813 17.23 -20.03 -8.33
C ALA A 813 17.99 -21.35 -8.55
N LEU A 814 17.50 -22.22 -9.44
CA LEU A 814 18.13 -23.51 -9.72
C LEU A 814 19.54 -23.41 -10.31
N PRO A 815 19.82 -22.60 -11.35
CA PRO A 815 21.18 -22.39 -11.84
C PRO A 815 22.13 -21.78 -10.79
N LEU A 816 21.65 -20.83 -9.97
CA LEU A 816 22.44 -20.24 -8.89
C LEU A 816 22.82 -21.29 -7.84
N MET A 817 21.91 -22.17 -7.48
CA MET A 817 22.16 -23.27 -6.57
C MET A 817 23.18 -24.27 -7.16
N LEU A 818 23.06 -24.60 -8.45
CA LEU A 818 24.02 -25.46 -9.15
C LEU A 818 25.42 -24.81 -9.22
N LEU A 819 25.49 -23.51 -9.48
CA LEU A 819 26.73 -22.76 -9.46
C LEU A 819 27.43 -22.86 -8.10
N LEU A 820 26.70 -22.70 -7.00
CA LEU A 820 27.19 -22.83 -5.65
C LEU A 820 27.63 -24.28 -5.35
N ALA A 821 26.89 -25.27 -5.84
CA ALA A 821 27.22 -26.68 -5.68
C ALA A 821 28.55 -27.09 -6.34
N VAL A 822 28.98 -26.33 -7.33
CA VAL A 822 30.29 -26.50 -8.00
C VAL A 822 31.34 -25.61 -7.36
N ALA A 823 31.09 -24.32 -7.23
CA ALA A 823 32.08 -23.32 -6.80
C ALA A 823 32.52 -23.53 -5.36
N VAL A 824 31.62 -23.79 -4.43
CA VAL A 824 31.92 -23.90 -2.99
C VAL A 824 32.83 -25.13 -2.69
N PRO A 825 32.51 -26.37 -3.17
CA PRO A 825 33.39 -27.52 -2.97
C PRO A 825 34.79 -27.33 -3.57
N LEU A 826 34.89 -26.70 -4.76
CA LEU A 826 36.19 -26.41 -5.38
C LEU A 826 37.01 -25.41 -4.56
N MET A 827 36.40 -24.35 -4.04
CA MET A 827 37.08 -23.40 -3.15
C MET A 827 37.54 -24.10 -1.86
N CYS A 828 36.72 -24.93 -1.26
CA CYS A 828 37.08 -25.70 -0.06
C CYS A 828 38.22 -26.68 -0.32
N CYS A 829 38.22 -27.34 -1.48
CA CYS A 829 39.28 -28.26 -1.87
C CYS A 829 40.64 -27.55 -1.96
N ARG A 830 40.69 -26.39 -2.67
CA ARG A 830 41.92 -25.56 -2.75
C ARG A 830 42.43 -25.11 -1.39
N PHE A 831 41.50 -24.82 -0.45
CA PHE A 831 41.86 -24.45 0.90
C PHE A 831 42.41 -25.63 1.70
N ILE A 832 41.85 -26.82 1.52
CA ILE A 832 42.35 -28.06 2.17
C ILE A 832 43.73 -28.47 1.63
N GLU A 833 43.99 -28.30 0.35
CA GLU A 833 45.23 -28.66 -0.31
C GLU A 833 46.45 -27.80 0.13
N LYS A 834 46.25 -26.62 0.67
CA LYS A 834 47.32 -25.73 1.16
C LYS A 834 48.08 -26.28 2.36
N GLY A 835 47.52 -27.21 3.17
CA GLY A 835 48.21 -27.85 4.28
C GLY A 835 48.80 -29.23 3.93
N SER A 836 49.95 -29.61 4.49
CA SER A 836 50.55 -30.95 4.27
C SER A 836 49.59 -32.06 4.85
N ILE A 837 49.67 -33.27 4.26
CA ILE A 837 48.86 -34.42 4.74
C ILE A 837 49.18 -34.73 6.20
N THR A 838 50.48 -34.67 6.55
CA THR A 838 50.94 -34.91 7.93
C THR A 838 50.43 -33.85 8.92
N GLU A 839 50.39 -32.61 8.53
CA GLU A 839 49.84 -31.52 9.36
C GLU A 839 48.33 -31.67 9.58
N ARG A 840 47.61 -32.08 8.55
CA ARG A 840 46.14 -32.36 8.63
C ARG A 840 45.79 -33.59 9.48
N LEU A 841 46.69 -34.59 9.53
CA LEU A 841 46.54 -35.74 10.40
C LEU A 841 46.93 -35.42 11.86
N ARG A 842 47.88 -34.47 12.07
CA ARG A 842 48.37 -34.04 13.38
C ARG A 842 47.49 -33.00 14.10
N ILE A 843 46.55 -32.43 13.42
CA ILE A 843 45.63 -31.49 14.05
C ILE A 843 44.83 -32.27 15.13
N VAL A 844 45.34 -32.17 16.35
CA VAL A 844 44.58 -32.42 17.58
C VAL A 844 43.71 -31.19 17.73
N GLU A 845 42.47 -31.38 17.58
CA GLU A 845 41.47 -30.30 17.69
C GLU A 845 41.49 -29.67 19.08
#